data_f75b64dedf86361b8ef46261866e36c6
#
_entry.id   f75b64dedf86361b8ef46261866e36c6
#
_cell.length_a   1.000
_cell.length_b   1.000
_cell.length_c   1.000
_cell.angle_alpha   90.00
_cell.angle_beta   90.00
_cell.angle_gamma   90.00
#
_symmetry.space_group_name_H-M   'P 1'
#
loop_
_entity.id
_entity.type
_entity.pdbx_description
1 polymer ?
#
loop_
_entity_poly.entity_id
_entity_poly.type
_entity_poly.pdbx_seq_one_letter_code
_entity_poly.pdbx_strand_id
1 'polypeptide(L)'
;MTLQEFQADLRGGIPHVLPEPQAYDNSVSHAPKRKDILSAEEKKLALRNALRYFPKELHAQLLPEFTQELKDYGRIYMYRLRPRYAMHARPINDYPHHSTQAAAIMMMIQNNLDPAVAQHPHELITYGGNGAVFQNWAQYRLTMQYLSEMTDEQTLVMYSGHPLGLFPSHPNAPRVVVTNGMVIPNYSKPDDWERFNALGVSQYGQMTAGSYMYIGPQGIVHGTTITVLNAARKVFGKEKNHKMPLFVSSGLGGMSGAQPKAGNIAGVVSVVAEINPHAAEKRHAQGWVDELHDNLDELISAVKKAVEERRVVSMAYVGNVVDLWERLAKDNVQVDLGSDQTSLHNPYAGGYYPVGMSLEESNRMMAEDPDTFKERVFDSLRRQVAAINKLTAQGMYFFDYGNAFLLMSSRAGADIMKDAQHFRYPSYVQDIMGPMFFDYGFGPFRWACTSCLPADLELTDQLATEVLTELMDKATDDIHGQLADNLHWIREAGRNKLVVGSQARILYADSEGRIRIALAFNKAIREGRISAPIVLGRDHHDVSGTDSPFRETSNIYDGSQFCADMAVQNVIGDSFRGATWVSLHNGGGVGWGEVINGGFGMVLDGSEACDQRIRQMLFWDVNNGISRRSWARNKGSMNAISREMGRTPHFKVTLPNLVDDELIDNIHF
;
A
#
# COMPACT_ATOMS: atom_id res chain seq x y z
N MET A 1 -8.84 -20.09 24.23
CA MET A 1 -7.85 -19.25 24.95
C MET A 1 -8.57 -18.13 25.66
N THR A 2 -8.36 -17.99 26.95
CA THR A 2 -8.90 -16.89 27.77
C THR A 2 -8.12 -15.60 27.51
N LEU A 3 -8.66 -14.46 27.97
CA LEU A 3 -7.95 -13.17 27.87
C LEU A 3 -6.61 -13.19 28.62
N GLN A 4 -6.58 -13.83 29.79
CA GLN A 4 -5.34 -13.95 30.59
C GLN A 4 -4.27 -14.77 29.86
N GLU A 5 -4.64 -15.88 29.23
CA GLU A 5 -3.71 -16.70 28.43
C GLU A 5 -3.20 -15.92 27.21
N PHE A 6 -4.04 -15.14 26.53
CA PHE A 6 -3.64 -14.26 25.44
C PHE A 6 -2.62 -13.21 25.89
N GLN A 7 -2.90 -12.52 27.00
CA GLN A 7 -1.98 -11.53 27.55
C GLN A 7 -0.66 -12.14 28.03
N ALA A 8 -0.70 -13.34 28.58
CA ALA A 8 0.50 -14.07 29.00
C ALA A 8 1.37 -14.47 27.80
N ASP A 9 0.75 -14.92 26.70
CA ASP A 9 1.50 -15.24 25.47
C ASP A 9 2.19 -14.02 24.87
N LEU A 10 1.52 -12.86 24.85
CA LEU A 10 2.12 -11.61 24.38
C LEU A 10 3.34 -11.16 25.23
N ARG A 11 3.25 -11.30 26.55
CA ARG A 11 4.38 -11.00 27.47
C ARG A 11 5.50 -12.04 27.42
N GLY A 12 5.19 -13.25 26.97
CA GLY A 12 6.10 -14.38 27.07
C GLY A 12 7.31 -14.33 26.12
N GLY A 13 7.23 -13.55 25.04
CA GLY A 13 8.31 -13.45 24.07
C GLY A 13 8.68 -14.81 23.45
N ILE A 14 9.99 -15.10 23.37
CA ILE A 14 10.49 -16.39 22.90
C ILE A 14 10.33 -17.44 24.04
N PRO A 15 9.61 -18.53 23.82
CA PRO A 15 9.35 -19.52 24.86
C PRO A 15 10.63 -20.29 25.23
N HIS A 16 10.87 -20.46 26.54
CA HIS A 16 11.97 -21.28 27.04
C HIS A 16 11.73 -22.78 26.79
N VAL A 17 10.47 -23.21 26.77
CA VAL A 17 10.04 -24.55 26.38
C VAL A 17 9.36 -24.42 25.00
N LEU A 18 9.94 -25.07 24.01
CA LEU A 18 9.40 -24.98 22.64
C LEU A 18 7.99 -25.58 22.58
N PRO A 19 7.02 -24.89 21.97
CA PRO A 19 5.71 -25.45 21.73
C PRO A 19 5.79 -26.62 20.75
N GLU A 20 4.80 -27.53 20.76
CA GLU A 20 4.72 -28.59 19.77
C GLU A 20 4.64 -27.98 18.35
N PRO A 21 5.27 -28.63 17.35
CA PRO A 21 5.18 -28.22 15.96
C PRO A 21 3.71 -28.10 15.53
N GLN A 22 3.40 -27.10 14.70
CA GLN A 22 2.07 -26.91 14.17
C GLN A 22 1.95 -27.61 12.81
N ALA A 23 0.81 -28.23 12.56
CA ALA A 23 0.50 -28.79 11.24
C ALA A 23 0.39 -27.67 10.20
N TYR A 24 0.72 -28.02 8.96
CA TYR A 24 0.48 -27.14 7.82
C TYR A 24 -1.02 -26.92 7.63
N ASP A 25 -1.46 -25.70 7.55
CA ASP A 25 -2.87 -25.33 7.48
C ASP A 25 -3.25 -24.90 6.05
N ASN A 26 -3.86 -25.81 5.32
CA ASN A 26 -4.32 -25.57 3.95
C ASN A 26 -5.54 -24.62 3.84
N SER A 27 -6.12 -24.20 4.95
CA SER A 27 -7.27 -23.29 4.94
C SER A 27 -6.90 -21.82 4.70
N VAL A 28 -5.61 -21.48 4.81
CA VAL A 28 -5.07 -20.14 4.53
C VAL A 28 -4.21 -20.15 3.27
N SER A 29 -4.11 -18.99 2.65
CA SER A 29 -3.20 -18.79 1.52
C SER A 29 -1.75 -18.75 2.00
N HIS A 30 -0.87 -19.50 1.34
CA HIS A 30 0.56 -19.56 1.61
C HIS A 30 1.38 -18.88 0.53
N ALA A 31 2.51 -18.29 0.92
CA ALA A 31 3.47 -17.74 -0.02
C ALA A 31 4.13 -18.87 -0.85
N PRO A 32 4.37 -18.62 -2.15
CA PRO A 32 5.09 -19.59 -2.96
C PRO A 32 6.52 -19.77 -2.43
N LYS A 33 7.10 -20.96 -2.70
CA LYS A 33 8.51 -21.20 -2.41
C LYS A 33 9.39 -20.14 -3.05
N ARG A 34 10.30 -19.56 -2.26
CA ARG A 34 11.25 -18.56 -2.73
C ARG A 34 12.45 -19.23 -3.43
N LYS A 35 13.06 -18.47 -4.33
CA LYS A 35 14.28 -18.90 -5.04
C LYS A 35 15.38 -19.31 -4.03
N ASP A 36 16.02 -20.44 -4.28
CA ASP A 36 17.22 -20.89 -3.56
C ASP A 36 18.44 -20.16 -4.13
N ILE A 37 18.81 -19.05 -3.50
CA ILE A 37 19.88 -18.15 -3.97
C ILE A 37 21.15 -18.27 -3.12
N LEU A 38 21.09 -18.94 -1.96
CA LEU A 38 22.20 -19.00 -1.02
C LEU A 38 23.19 -20.11 -1.37
N SER A 39 24.47 -19.80 -1.33
CA SER A 39 25.54 -20.80 -1.33
C SER A 39 25.49 -21.69 -0.06
N ALA A 40 26.21 -22.79 -0.04
CA ALA A 40 26.28 -23.67 1.12
C ALA A 40 26.76 -22.96 2.40
N GLU A 41 27.75 -22.06 2.27
CA GLU A 41 28.25 -21.29 3.42
C GLU A 41 27.23 -20.24 3.86
N GLU A 42 26.51 -19.61 2.95
CA GLU A 42 25.45 -18.67 3.27
C GLU A 42 24.23 -19.35 3.92
N LYS A 43 23.90 -20.58 3.55
CA LYS A 43 22.88 -21.38 4.25
C LYS A 43 23.26 -21.62 5.71
N LYS A 44 24.54 -21.91 6.00
CA LYS A 44 25.04 -22.02 7.38
C LYS A 44 24.95 -20.67 8.12
N LEU A 45 25.21 -19.56 7.43
CA LEU A 45 25.07 -18.22 8.00
C LEU A 45 23.59 -17.91 8.31
N ALA A 46 22.66 -18.21 7.40
CA ALA A 46 21.22 -18.06 7.62
C ALA A 46 20.74 -18.85 8.85
N LEU A 47 21.20 -20.09 9.00
CA LEU A 47 20.91 -20.92 10.19
C LEU A 47 21.47 -20.31 11.49
N ARG A 48 22.69 -19.77 11.46
CA ARG A 48 23.25 -19.03 12.61
C ARG A 48 22.41 -17.81 12.96
N ASN A 49 21.97 -17.05 11.95
CA ASN A 49 21.10 -15.90 12.11
C ASN A 49 19.73 -16.26 12.68
N ALA A 50 19.19 -17.42 12.31
CA ALA A 50 17.94 -17.91 12.87
C ALA A 50 18.10 -18.40 14.31
N LEU A 51 19.14 -19.18 14.59
CA LEU A 51 19.38 -19.74 15.92
C LEU A 51 19.74 -18.70 16.98
N ARG A 52 20.26 -17.52 16.60
CA ARG A 52 20.62 -16.45 17.56
C ARG A 52 19.47 -15.91 18.41
N TYR A 53 18.23 -16.18 18.02
CA TYR A 53 17.04 -15.84 18.80
C TYR A 53 16.84 -16.72 20.04
N PHE A 54 17.52 -17.85 20.11
CA PHE A 54 17.27 -18.90 21.10
C PHE A 54 18.48 -19.17 21.99
N PRO A 55 18.23 -19.60 23.25
CA PRO A 55 19.28 -20.13 24.10
C PRO A 55 19.99 -21.33 23.44
N LYS A 56 21.28 -21.49 23.76
CA LYS A 56 22.13 -22.51 23.13
C LYS A 56 21.59 -23.93 23.29
N GLU A 57 20.89 -24.21 24.36
CA GLU A 57 20.31 -25.52 24.70
C GLU A 57 19.25 -25.96 23.69
N LEU A 58 18.58 -25.03 23.03
CA LEU A 58 17.55 -25.30 22.02
C LEU A 58 18.12 -25.44 20.60
N HIS A 59 19.37 -25.07 20.35
CA HIS A 59 19.92 -25.06 19.00
C HIS A 59 19.93 -26.43 18.32
N ALA A 60 20.28 -27.50 19.04
CA ALA A 60 20.33 -28.85 18.51
C ALA A 60 18.93 -29.36 18.09
N GLN A 61 17.88 -28.93 18.78
CA GLN A 61 16.50 -29.28 18.46
C GLN A 61 15.96 -28.46 17.27
N LEU A 62 16.30 -27.16 17.18
CA LEU A 62 15.78 -26.26 16.15
C LEU A 62 16.53 -26.35 14.81
N LEU A 63 17.80 -26.72 14.83
CA LEU A 63 18.64 -26.76 13.63
C LEU A 63 18.07 -27.64 12.51
N PRO A 64 17.58 -28.88 12.75
CA PRO A 64 16.97 -29.70 11.71
C PRO A 64 15.70 -29.05 11.13
N GLU A 65 14.87 -28.45 11.99
CA GLU A 65 13.61 -27.79 11.60
C GLU A 65 13.86 -26.59 10.70
N PHE A 66 14.75 -25.67 11.13
CA PHE A 66 15.09 -24.49 10.31
C PHE A 66 15.82 -24.86 9.02
N THR A 67 16.60 -25.94 9.03
CA THR A 67 17.20 -26.50 7.81
C THR A 67 16.13 -26.99 6.84
N GLN A 68 15.07 -27.61 7.35
CA GLN A 68 13.96 -28.07 6.53
C GLN A 68 13.15 -26.89 5.99
N GLU A 69 12.80 -25.90 6.82
CA GLU A 69 12.10 -24.69 6.35
C GLU A 69 12.89 -23.98 5.23
N LEU A 70 14.22 -23.84 5.38
CA LEU A 70 15.06 -23.23 4.36
C LEU A 70 15.04 -24.02 3.03
N LYS A 71 14.96 -25.36 3.07
CA LYS A 71 14.83 -26.21 1.88
C LYS A 71 13.46 -26.12 1.23
N ASP A 72 12.41 -26.12 2.05
CA ASP A 72 11.03 -26.19 1.57
C ASP A 72 10.53 -24.84 1.07
N TYR A 73 10.89 -23.76 1.75
CA TYR A 73 10.37 -22.41 1.49
C TYR A 73 11.41 -21.43 0.93
N GLY A 74 12.70 -21.75 1.01
CA GLY A 74 13.79 -20.82 0.72
C GLY A 74 13.97 -19.74 1.79
N ARG A 75 13.24 -19.83 2.90
CA ARG A 75 13.21 -18.90 4.04
C ARG A 75 13.02 -19.68 5.34
N ILE A 76 13.37 -19.03 6.47
CA ILE A 76 13.16 -19.58 7.81
C ILE A 76 12.11 -18.70 8.50
N TYR A 77 10.85 -19.17 8.49
CA TYR A 77 9.72 -18.47 9.08
C TYR A 77 9.53 -18.77 10.57
N MET A 78 10.11 -19.85 11.07
CA MET A 78 9.98 -20.33 12.46
C MET A 78 8.50 -20.63 12.80
N TYR A 79 7.82 -21.39 11.95
CA TYR A 79 6.39 -21.70 12.07
C TYR A 79 5.96 -22.26 13.42
N ARG A 80 6.83 -23.03 14.08
CA ARG A 80 6.59 -23.54 15.43
C ARG A 80 6.22 -22.45 16.42
N LEU A 81 6.79 -21.24 16.26
CA LEU A 81 6.56 -20.11 17.16
C LEU A 81 5.28 -19.32 16.84
N ARG A 82 4.59 -19.64 15.76
CA ARG A 82 3.33 -18.98 15.43
C ARG A 82 2.36 -19.08 16.62
N PRO A 83 1.73 -17.96 17.03
CA PRO A 83 0.74 -17.99 18.09
C PRO A 83 -0.44 -18.92 17.78
N ARG A 84 -1.03 -19.50 18.82
CA ARG A 84 -2.20 -20.41 18.67
C ARG A 84 -3.54 -19.69 18.84
N TYR A 85 -3.52 -18.40 19.20
CA TYR A 85 -4.73 -17.58 19.22
C TYR A 85 -5.10 -17.10 17.82
N ALA A 86 -6.38 -16.79 17.63
CA ALA A 86 -6.85 -16.16 16.40
C ALA A 86 -6.21 -14.79 16.22
N MET A 87 -5.53 -14.61 15.09
CA MET A 87 -4.84 -13.37 14.76
C MET A 87 -5.83 -12.37 14.18
N HIS A 88 -6.24 -11.38 14.98
CA HIS A 88 -7.11 -10.27 14.59
C HIS A 88 -6.95 -9.12 15.59
N ALA A 89 -7.31 -7.91 15.16
CA ALA A 89 -7.37 -6.77 16.06
C ALA A 89 -8.44 -6.98 17.15
N ARG A 90 -8.05 -6.74 18.40
CA ARG A 90 -8.92 -6.79 19.58
C ARG A 90 -9.10 -5.39 20.14
N PRO A 91 -10.13 -5.16 20.98
CA PRO A 91 -10.23 -3.90 21.74
C PRO A 91 -8.91 -3.59 22.47
N ILE A 92 -8.52 -2.32 22.47
CA ILE A 92 -7.20 -1.90 23.00
C ILE A 92 -6.95 -2.36 24.44
N ASN A 93 -7.99 -2.45 25.25
CA ASN A 93 -7.90 -2.87 26.66
C ASN A 93 -7.60 -4.37 26.82
N ASP A 94 -7.70 -5.18 25.77
CA ASP A 94 -7.32 -6.59 25.80
C ASP A 94 -5.81 -6.80 25.78
N TYR A 95 -5.07 -5.79 25.30
CA TYR A 95 -3.61 -5.87 25.21
C TYR A 95 -2.92 -5.57 26.56
N PRO A 96 -1.91 -6.35 26.98
CA PRO A 96 -1.13 -6.03 28.15
C PRO A 96 -0.20 -4.85 27.85
N HIS A 97 -0.28 -3.76 28.61
CA HIS A 97 0.52 -2.58 28.33
C HIS A 97 0.76 -1.70 29.57
N HIS A 98 1.85 -0.93 29.53
CA HIS A 98 2.12 0.22 30.40
C HIS A 98 1.98 1.55 29.64
N SER A 99 1.96 1.49 28.29
CA SER A 99 1.73 2.60 27.38
C SER A 99 0.54 2.30 26.48
N THR A 100 -0.48 3.17 26.49
CA THR A 100 -1.64 3.07 25.57
C THR A 100 -1.18 3.11 24.10
N GLN A 101 -0.14 3.86 23.80
CA GLN A 101 0.45 3.93 22.46
C GLN A 101 1.01 2.56 22.03
N ALA A 102 1.69 1.85 22.94
CA ALA A 102 2.20 0.51 22.67
C ALA A 102 1.07 -0.50 22.42
N ALA A 103 -0.02 -0.43 23.20
CA ALA A 103 -1.20 -1.27 22.96
C ALA A 103 -1.82 -1.05 21.57
N ALA A 104 -1.94 0.21 21.13
CA ALA A 104 -2.42 0.55 19.81
C ALA A 104 -1.53 -0.03 18.69
N ILE A 105 -0.21 -0.01 18.87
CA ILE A 105 0.75 -0.60 17.94
C ILE A 105 0.58 -2.13 17.88
N MET A 106 0.44 -2.80 19.02
CA MET A 106 0.18 -4.27 19.06
C MET A 106 -1.12 -4.62 18.31
N MET A 107 -2.18 -3.84 18.50
CA MET A 107 -3.43 -4.01 17.79
C MET A 107 -3.25 -3.89 16.26
N MET A 108 -2.54 -2.87 15.81
CA MET A 108 -2.32 -2.65 14.37
C MET A 108 -1.42 -3.73 13.74
N ILE A 109 -0.42 -4.24 14.47
CA ILE A 109 0.39 -5.40 14.04
C ILE A 109 -0.53 -6.62 13.83
N GLN A 110 -1.41 -6.92 14.79
CA GLN A 110 -2.33 -8.07 14.66
C GLN A 110 -3.36 -7.88 13.56
N ASN A 111 -3.85 -6.64 13.36
CA ASN A 111 -4.71 -6.34 12.20
C ASN A 111 -4.01 -6.63 10.87
N ASN A 112 -2.72 -6.29 10.73
CA ASN A 112 -1.95 -6.55 9.51
C ASN A 112 -1.70 -8.04 9.24
N LEU A 113 -1.81 -8.88 10.26
CA LEU A 113 -1.64 -10.33 10.19
C LEU A 113 -2.94 -11.13 10.26
N ASP A 114 -4.09 -10.46 10.39
CA ASP A 114 -5.42 -11.07 10.33
C ASP A 114 -5.58 -11.82 9.01
N PRO A 115 -5.98 -13.12 9.00
CA PRO A 115 -6.21 -13.87 7.77
C PRO A 115 -7.26 -13.26 6.84
N ALA A 116 -8.16 -12.41 7.35
CA ALA A 116 -9.09 -11.64 6.53
C ALA A 116 -8.40 -10.46 5.80
N VAL A 117 -7.27 -9.98 6.32
CA VAL A 117 -6.49 -8.83 5.83
C VAL A 117 -5.25 -9.26 5.07
N ALA A 118 -4.44 -10.14 5.66
CA ALA A 118 -3.15 -10.57 5.13
C ALA A 118 -3.28 -11.53 3.95
N GLN A 119 -2.39 -11.38 2.98
CA GLN A 119 -2.33 -12.26 1.81
C GLN A 119 -1.80 -13.66 2.19
N HIS A 120 -0.71 -13.71 2.96
CA HIS A 120 -0.08 -14.95 3.43
C HIS A 120 0.24 -14.81 4.93
N PRO A 121 -0.77 -14.96 5.80
CA PRO A 121 -0.64 -14.62 7.21
C PRO A 121 0.38 -15.48 7.95
N HIS A 122 0.57 -16.74 7.55
CA HIS A 122 1.55 -17.62 8.18
C HIS A 122 2.99 -17.30 7.81
N GLU A 123 3.22 -16.68 6.66
CA GLU A 123 4.52 -16.16 6.21
C GLU A 123 4.68 -14.67 6.54
N LEU A 124 3.79 -14.10 7.36
CA LEU A 124 3.85 -12.71 7.85
C LEU A 124 3.77 -11.66 6.71
N ILE A 125 3.18 -12.04 5.59
CA ILE A 125 3.04 -11.19 4.41
C ILE A 125 1.63 -10.61 4.34
N THR A 126 1.55 -9.27 4.38
CA THR A 126 0.27 -8.56 4.36
C THR A 126 -0.27 -8.42 2.93
N TYR A 127 0.55 -7.95 1.98
CA TYR A 127 0.14 -7.81 0.57
C TYR A 127 1.32 -7.79 -0.40
N GLY A 128 1.03 -7.82 -1.70
CA GLY A 128 2.03 -7.66 -2.76
C GLY A 128 3.02 -8.82 -2.88
N GLY A 129 2.70 -9.98 -2.33
CA GLY A 129 3.50 -11.20 -2.41
C GLY A 129 4.75 -11.24 -1.52
N ASN A 130 5.23 -10.08 -1.03
CA ASN A 130 6.45 -9.97 -0.22
C ASN A 130 6.46 -8.77 0.74
N GLY A 131 5.39 -7.99 0.81
CA GLY A 131 5.24 -6.90 1.78
C GLY A 131 5.00 -7.45 3.18
N ALA A 132 6.08 -7.59 3.95
CA ALA A 132 6.09 -8.30 5.22
C ALA A 132 6.02 -7.35 6.43
N VAL A 133 5.38 -7.81 7.50
CA VAL A 133 5.39 -7.18 8.82
C VAL A 133 6.66 -7.59 9.57
N PHE A 134 7.01 -8.88 9.54
CA PHE A 134 8.23 -9.47 10.10
C PHE A 134 8.78 -10.53 9.14
N GLN A 135 10.03 -10.94 9.35
CA GLN A 135 10.64 -12.01 8.58
C GLN A 135 10.30 -13.41 9.15
N ASN A 136 10.08 -13.49 10.46
CA ASN A 136 9.83 -14.76 11.17
C ASN A 136 9.04 -14.53 12.48
N TRP A 137 8.48 -15.61 13.02
CA TRP A 137 7.64 -15.55 14.21
C TRP A 137 8.38 -15.22 15.51
N ALA A 138 9.70 -15.40 15.58
CA ALA A 138 10.48 -14.95 16.74
C ALA A 138 10.50 -13.42 16.83
N GLN A 139 10.62 -12.74 15.68
CA GLN A 139 10.55 -11.27 15.63
C GLN A 139 9.19 -10.75 16.11
N TYR A 140 8.10 -11.37 15.67
CA TYR A 140 6.76 -11.04 16.17
C TYR A 140 6.68 -11.16 17.69
N ARG A 141 7.06 -12.32 18.24
CA ARG A 141 6.99 -12.58 19.69
C ARG A 141 7.80 -11.59 20.52
N LEU A 142 9.05 -11.32 20.12
CA LEU A 142 9.90 -10.34 20.78
C LEU A 142 9.33 -8.92 20.71
N THR A 143 8.77 -8.53 19.54
CA THR A 143 8.17 -7.22 19.39
C THR A 143 6.97 -7.05 20.31
N MET A 144 6.07 -8.05 20.38
CA MET A 144 4.91 -8.01 21.26
C MET A 144 5.30 -7.99 22.74
N GLN A 145 6.35 -8.72 23.13
CA GLN A 145 6.91 -8.67 24.47
C GLN A 145 7.40 -7.25 24.79
N TYR A 146 8.28 -6.68 23.96
CA TYR A 146 8.81 -5.33 24.19
C TYR A 146 7.71 -4.26 24.26
N LEU A 147 6.71 -4.35 23.40
CA LEU A 147 5.57 -3.43 23.42
C LEU A 147 4.73 -3.59 24.70
N SER A 148 4.60 -4.82 25.23
CA SER A 148 3.88 -5.08 26.50
C SER A 148 4.60 -4.54 27.73
N GLU A 149 5.92 -4.44 27.67
CA GLU A 149 6.81 -3.97 28.76
C GLU A 149 7.12 -2.47 28.66
N MET A 150 6.94 -1.88 27.47
CA MET A 150 7.31 -0.50 27.14
C MET A 150 6.57 0.52 27.99
N THR A 151 7.28 1.54 28.44
CA THR A 151 6.74 2.76 29.06
C THR A 151 6.74 3.93 28.06
N ASP A 152 6.10 5.05 28.42
CA ASP A 152 6.11 6.26 27.58
C ASP A 152 7.48 6.98 27.53
N GLU A 153 8.44 6.54 28.33
CA GLU A 153 9.83 7.05 28.36
C GLU A 153 10.80 6.16 27.60
N GLN A 154 10.30 5.32 26.68
CA GLN A 154 11.11 4.39 25.89
C GLN A 154 10.73 4.44 24.41
N THR A 155 11.71 4.11 23.56
CA THR A 155 11.56 3.88 22.14
C THR A 155 12.06 2.48 21.79
N LEU A 156 11.23 1.68 21.14
CA LEU A 156 11.62 0.42 20.52
C LEU A 156 12.26 0.72 19.17
N VAL A 157 13.50 0.30 19.00
CA VAL A 157 14.23 0.43 17.74
C VAL A 157 14.20 -0.90 17.00
N MET A 158 13.79 -0.85 15.74
CA MET A 158 13.62 -2.02 14.88
C MET A 158 14.30 -1.83 13.53
N TYR A 159 14.95 -2.86 13.04
CA TYR A 159 15.40 -2.89 11.64
C TYR A 159 15.02 -4.22 10.98
N SER A 160 14.45 -4.12 9.79
CA SER A 160 14.06 -5.28 8.98
C SER A 160 13.30 -6.35 9.80
N GLY A 161 12.34 -5.92 10.60
CA GLY A 161 11.50 -6.76 11.48
C GLY A 161 12.14 -7.15 12.80
N HIS A 162 13.47 -7.00 12.96
CA HIS A 162 14.16 -7.39 14.18
C HIS A 162 14.08 -6.28 15.24
N PRO A 163 13.48 -6.53 16.42
CA PRO A 163 13.49 -5.59 17.53
C PRO A 163 14.85 -5.62 18.24
N LEU A 164 15.60 -4.52 18.11
CA LEU A 164 16.91 -4.39 18.77
C LEU A 164 16.78 -4.22 20.28
N GLY A 165 15.76 -3.51 20.74
CA GLY A 165 15.53 -3.27 22.15
C GLY A 165 14.85 -1.94 22.47
N LEU A 166 14.53 -1.76 23.74
CA LEU A 166 13.97 -0.54 24.32
C LEU A 166 15.08 0.41 24.74
N PHE A 167 15.07 1.62 24.21
CA PHE A 167 16.02 2.67 24.55
C PHE A 167 15.33 3.78 25.34
N PRO A 168 16.03 4.38 26.35
CA PRO A 168 15.52 5.55 27.04
C PRO A 168 15.15 6.67 26.07
N SER A 169 14.00 7.32 26.30
CA SER A 169 13.44 8.36 25.46
C SER A 169 12.58 9.32 26.28
N HIS A 170 11.61 9.98 25.66
CA HIS A 170 10.68 10.88 26.32
C HIS A 170 9.28 10.79 25.66
N PRO A 171 8.20 11.22 26.36
CA PRO A 171 6.82 11.04 25.89
C PRO A 171 6.50 11.60 24.50
N ASN A 172 7.20 12.64 24.05
CA ASN A 172 6.99 13.23 22.72
C ASN A 172 7.81 12.56 21.61
N ALA A 173 8.73 11.64 21.93
CA ALA A 173 9.45 10.87 20.94
C ALA A 173 8.61 9.70 20.42
N PRO A 174 8.90 9.15 19.25
CA PRO A 174 8.22 7.94 18.76
C PRO A 174 8.41 6.76 19.72
N ARG A 175 7.34 6.00 19.93
CA ARG A 175 7.39 4.72 20.66
C ARG A 175 8.14 3.65 19.87
N VAL A 176 8.04 3.69 18.53
CA VAL A 176 8.73 2.74 17.65
C VAL A 176 9.35 3.49 16.48
N VAL A 177 10.59 3.14 16.17
CA VAL A 177 11.29 3.56 14.95
C VAL A 177 11.66 2.33 14.14
N VAL A 178 11.15 2.25 12.91
CA VAL A 178 11.32 1.11 12.02
C VAL A 178 12.11 1.52 10.79
N THR A 179 13.11 0.71 10.42
CA THR A 179 13.71 0.77 9.09
C THR A 179 13.64 -0.61 8.44
N ASN A 180 13.21 -0.68 7.19
CA ASN A 180 13.12 -1.92 6.45
C ASN A 180 13.87 -1.80 5.14
N GLY A 181 14.75 -2.78 4.86
CA GLY A 181 15.36 -2.92 3.56
C GLY A 181 16.31 -1.79 3.14
N MET A 182 16.82 -1.00 4.07
CA MET A 182 17.70 0.14 3.79
C MET A 182 19.11 -0.34 3.42
N VAL A 183 19.19 -1.07 2.29
CA VAL A 183 20.44 -1.59 1.74
C VAL A 183 21.18 -0.48 1.00
N ILE A 184 22.52 -0.47 1.15
CA ILE A 184 23.39 0.49 0.46
C ILE A 184 23.17 0.39 -1.08
N PRO A 185 23.03 1.50 -1.81
CA PRO A 185 22.55 1.51 -3.20
C PRO A 185 23.26 0.53 -4.15
N ASN A 186 24.59 0.40 -4.07
CA ASN A 186 25.34 -0.53 -4.92
C ASN A 186 25.06 -2.02 -4.65
N TYR A 187 24.39 -2.33 -3.54
CA TYR A 187 24.00 -3.68 -3.11
C TYR A 187 22.47 -3.85 -3.05
N SER A 188 21.73 -2.97 -3.71
CA SER A 188 20.25 -2.95 -3.68
C SER A 188 19.61 -3.39 -5.00
N LYS A 189 20.19 -4.41 -5.64
CA LYS A 189 19.61 -5.07 -6.81
C LYS A 189 18.59 -6.14 -6.37
N PRO A 190 17.68 -6.58 -7.24
CA PRO A 190 16.69 -7.61 -6.90
C PRO A 190 17.29 -8.88 -6.30
N ASP A 191 18.38 -9.40 -6.86
CA ASP A 191 19.06 -10.60 -6.32
C ASP A 191 19.74 -10.34 -4.96
N ASP A 192 20.24 -9.14 -4.71
CA ASP A 192 20.78 -8.77 -3.40
C ASP A 192 19.68 -8.78 -2.33
N TRP A 193 18.49 -8.28 -2.66
CA TRP A 193 17.36 -8.35 -1.74
C TRP A 193 16.99 -9.79 -1.40
N GLU A 194 16.81 -10.65 -2.42
CA GLU A 194 16.48 -12.06 -2.21
C GLU A 194 17.51 -12.77 -1.32
N ARG A 195 18.79 -12.48 -1.54
CA ARG A 195 19.90 -13.01 -0.75
C ARG A 195 19.86 -12.51 0.70
N PHE A 196 19.74 -11.21 0.93
CA PHE A 196 19.71 -10.64 2.28
C PHE A 196 18.45 -11.04 3.06
N ASN A 197 17.33 -11.20 2.38
CA ASN A 197 16.11 -11.71 2.99
C ASN A 197 16.25 -13.19 3.39
N ALA A 198 16.84 -14.03 2.52
CA ALA A 198 17.10 -15.44 2.83
C ALA A 198 18.11 -15.60 3.97
N LEU A 199 19.09 -14.69 4.12
CA LEU A 199 19.99 -14.64 5.26
C LEU A 199 19.31 -14.18 6.56
N GLY A 200 18.09 -13.67 6.51
CA GLY A 200 17.36 -13.14 7.67
C GLY A 200 17.91 -11.81 8.19
N VAL A 201 18.49 -10.97 7.32
CA VAL A 201 19.10 -9.67 7.71
C VAL A 201 18.44 -8.47 7.07
N SER A 202 17.59 -8.65 6.05
CA SER A 202 16.83 -7.56 5.43
C SER A 202 15.41 -7.98 5.09
N GLN A 203 14.47 -7.04 5.15
CA GLN A 203 13.05 -7.26 4.92
C GLN A 203 12.51 -6.28 3.89
N TYR A 204 11.62 -6.76 3.02
CA TYR A 204 10.82 -5.93 2.13
C TYR A 204 9.61 -5.40 2.90
N GLY A 205 9.75 -4.24 3.50
CA GLY A 205 8.72 -3.64 4.35
C GLY A 205 7.61 -2.90 3.61
N GLN A 206 7.33 -3.24 2.41
CA GLN A 206 6.44 -2.57 1.43
C GLN A 206 5.37 -1.66 2.06
N MET A 207 5.59 -0.34 2.00
CA MET A 207 4.64 0.71 2.38
C MET A 207 3.91 0.42 3.72
N THR A 208 2.58 0.47 3.74
CA THR A 208 1.77 0.32 4.95
C THR A 208 1.84 -1.06 5.61
N ALA A 209 2.27 -2.11 4.90
CA ALA A 209 2.53 -3.41 5.53
C ALA A 209 3.67 -3.30 6.56
N GLY A 210 4.79 -2.70 6.16
CA GLY A 210 5.96 -2.53 7.03
C GLY A 210 5.82 -1.48 8.12
N SER A 211 4.82 -0.59 8.03
CA SER A 211 4.51 0.41 9.05
C SER A 211 3.31 0.05 9.93
N TYR A 212 2.75 -1.14 9.79
CA TYR A 212 1.59 -1.61 10.55
C TYR A 212 0.29 -0.79 10.31
N MET A 213 0.23 -0.03 9.23
CA MET A 213 -0.90 0.86 8.92
C MET A 213 -1.82 0.35 7.80
N TYR A 214 -1.69 -0.91 7.38
CA TYR A 214 -2.60 -1.49 6.42
C TYR A 214 -3.97 -1.79 7.06
N ILE A 215 -5.01 -1.17 6.55
CA ILE A 215 -6.39 -1.25 7.08
C ILE A 215 -7.30 -2.14 6.20
N GLY A 216 -6.70 -3.04 5.46
CA GLY A 216 -7.42 -3.84 4.47
C GLY A 216 -7.59 -3.12 3.12
N PRO A 217 -8.40 -3.69 2.23
CA PRO A 217 -8.45 -3.24 0.83
C PRO A 217 -9.19 -1.92 0.61
N GLN A 218 -9.84 -1.32 1.61
CA GLN A 218 -10.60 -0.07 1.40
C GLN A 218 -9.71 1.11 0.98
N GLY A 219 -8.42 1.11 1.34
CA GLY A 219 -7.49 2.15 0.91
C GLY A 219 -7.31 2.17 -0.61
N ILE A 220 -7.11 1.00 -1.20
CA ILE A 220 -6.98 0.89 -2.66
C ILE A 220 -8.33 1.06 -3.37
N VAL A 221 -9.46 0.66 -2.76
CA VAL A 221 -10.79 0.94 -3.31
C VAL A 221 -11.01 2.44 -3.43
N HIS A 222 -10.69 3.20 -2.38
CA HIS A 222 -10.80 4.66 -2.39
C HIS A 222 -9.91 5.29 -3.47
N GLY A 223 -8.60 4.97 -3.46
CA GLY A 223 -7.65 5.52 -4.44
C GLY A 223 -8.04 5.18 -5.88
N THR A 224 -8.50 3.95 -6.13
CA THR A 224 -8.97 3.53 -7.47
C THR A 224 -10.26 4.25 -7.86
N THR A 225 -11.21 4.42 -6.93
CA THR A 225 -12.44 5.18 -7.19
C THR A 225 -12.13 6.61 -7.62
N ILE A 226 -11.29 7.31 -6.85
CA ILE A 226 -10.87 8.68 -7.18
C ILE A 226 -10.13 8.73 -8.52
N THR A 227 -9.25 7.77 -8.78
CA THR A 227 -8.51 7.68 -10.05
C THR A 227 -9.45 7.49 -11.24
N VAL A 228 -10.38 6.54 -11.17
CA VAL A 228 -11.34 6.25 -12.26
C VAL A 228 -12.29 7.42 -12.48
N LEU A 229 -12.82 8.05 -11.42
CA LEU A 229 -13.65 9.26 -11.52
C LEU A 229 -12.94 10.39 -12.26
N ASN A 230 -11.69 10.64 -11.90
CA ASN A 230 -10.93 11.75 -12.51
C ASN A 230 -10.40 11.39 -13.90
N ALA A 231 -10.07 10.13 -14.19
CA ALA A 231 -9.80 9.66 -15.53
C ALA A 231 -11.02 9.83 -16.46
N ALA A 232 -12.22 9.46 -15.98
CA ALA A 232 -13.46 9.68 -16.72
C ALA A 232 -13.75 11.17 -16.97
N ARG A 233 -13.56 12.03 -15.97
CA ARG A 233 -13.67 13.50 -16.14
C ARG A 233 -12.69 14.06 -17.16
N LYS A 234 -11.48 13.51 -17.21
CA LYS A 234 -10.46 13.89 -18.17
C LYS A 234 -10.86 13.55 -19.60
N VAL A 235 -11.47 12.39 -19.82
CA VAL A 235 -11.91 11.92 -21.16
C VAL A 235 -13.21 12.58 -21.59
N PHE A 236 -14.19 12.70 -20.70
CA PHE A 236 -15.57 13.12 -21.03
C PHE A 236 -15.91 14.54 -20.56
N GLY A 237 -15.03 15.21 -19.85
CA GLY A 237 -15.32 16.50 -19.22
C GLY A 237 -16.17 16.36 -17.96
N LYS A 238 -16.70 17.51 -17.48
CA LYS A 238 -17.54 17.57 -16.26
C LYS A 238 -19.03 17.33 -16.51
N GLU A 239 -19.45 17.15 -17.74
CA GLU A 239 -20.85 16.97 -18.12
C GLU A 239 -21.37 15.60 -17.69
N LYS A 240 -22.55 15.56 -17.06
CA LYS A 240 -23.17 14.33 -16.55
C LYS A 240 -23.81 13.45 -17.64
N ASN A 241 -23.93 13.92 -18.88
CA ASN A 241 -24.66 13.24 -19.97
C ASN A 241 -23.75 12.49 -20.97
N HIS A 242 -22.51 12.20 -20.59
CA HIS A 242 -21.65 11.35 -21.43
C HIS A 242 -22.16 9.90 -21.47
N LYS A 243 -21.69 9.12 -22.45
CA LYS A 243 -21.97 7.68 -22.52
C LYS A 243 -21.46 6.97 -21.26
N MET A 244 -21.95 5.74 -21.00
CA MET A 244 -21.43 4.90 -19.91
C MET A 244 -19.97 4.54 -20.21
N PRO A 245 -19.00 4.93 -19.34
CA PRO A 245 -17.59 4.59 -19.56
C PRO A 245 -17.35 3.09 -19.39
N LEU A 246 -16.49 2.52 -20.24
CA LEU A 246 -15.94 1.18 -20.08
C LEU A 246 -14.49 1.28 -19.58
N PHE A 247 -14.25 0.77 -18.39
CA PHE A 247 -12.94 0.64 -17.78
C PHE A 247 -12.47 -0.81 -17.84
N VAL A 248 -11.27 -1.05 -18.35
CA VAL A 248 -10.67 -2.40 -18.46
C VAL A 248 -9.33 -2.42 -17.74
N SER A 249 -9.12 -3.44 -16.91
CA SER A 249 -7.88 -3.63 -16.16
C SER A 249 -7.63 -5.12 -15.86
N SER A 250 -6.70 -5.41 -14.94
CA SER A 250 -6.28 -6.78 -14.61
C SER A 250 -5.90 -6.94 -13.15
N GLY A 251 -5.99 -8.17 -12.68
CA GLY A 251 -5.67 -8.60 -11.33
C GLY A 251 -6.84 -8.50 -10.36
N LEU A 252 -7.07 -9.56 -9.59
CA LEU A 252 -8.05 -9.63 -8.49
C LEU A 252 -7.42 -10.11 -7.17
N GLY A 253 -6.11 -9.95 -7.05
CA GLY A 253 -5.35 -10.26 -5.85
C GLY A 253 -5.65 -9.37 -4.65
N GLY A 254 -4.69 -9.23 -3.75
CA GLY A 254 -4.83 -8.45 -2.52
C GLY A 254 -5.17 -6.99 -2.76
N MET A 255 -4.39 -6.32 -3.60
CA MET A 255 -4.58 -4.89 -3.93
C MET A 255 -5.48 -4.71 -5.15
N SER A 256 -5.16 -5.38 -6.25
CA SER A 256 -5.89 -5.26 -7.53
C SER A 256 -7.36 -5.68 -7.44
N GLY A 257 -7.72 -6.57 -6.52
CA GLY A 257 -9.12 -6.99 -6.29
C GLY A 257 -10.08 -5.88 -5.88
N ALA A 258 -9.56 -4.69 -5.57
CA ALA A 258 -10.37 -3.51 -5.28
C ALA A 258 -10.98 -2.85 -6.53
N GLN A 259 -10.44 -3.08 -7.71
CA GLN A 259 -10.81 -2.37 -8.95
C GLN A 259 -12.27 -2.53 -9.35
N PRO A 260 -12.88 -3.74 -9.32
CA PRO A 260 -14.28 -3.88 -9.67
C PRO A 260 -15.21 -3.08 -8.76
N LYS A 261 -14.98 -3.15 -7.45
CA LYS A 261 -15.74 -2.38 -6.46
C LYS A 261 -15.57 -0.88 -6.66
N ALA A 262 -14.35 -0.43 -6.94
CA ALA A 262 -14.07 0.97 -7.24
C ALA A 262 -14.77 1.44 -8.52
N GLY A 263 -14.83 0.59 -9.56
CA GLY A 263 -15.57 0.85 -10.79
C GLY A 263 -17.07 1.05 -10.52
N ASN A 264 -17.66 0.20 -9.68
CA ASN A 264 -19.06 0.33 -9.28
C ASN A 264 -19.32 1.65 -8.53
N ILE A 265 -18.45 2.03 -7.59
CA ILE A 265 -18.59 3.30 -6.84
C ILE A 265 -18.37 4.50 -7.78
N ALA A 266 -17.45 4.40 -8.72
CA ALA A 266 -17.20 5.44 -9.72
C ALA A 266 -18.31 5.54 -10.79
N GLY A 267 -19.22 4.56 -10.86
CA GLY A 267 -20.35 4.58 -11.80
C GLY A 267 -19.98 4.20 -13.23
N VAL A 268 -19.09 3.23 -13.42
CA VAL A 268 -18.64 2.75 -14.74
C VAL A 268 -18.97 1.27 -14.95
N VAL A 269 -18.95 0.81 -16.22
CA VAL A 269 -18.81 -0.62 -16.52
C VAL A 269 -17.34 -0.98 -16.37
N SER A 270 -17.01 -1.97 -15.54
CA SER A 270 -15.63 -2.39 -15.36
C SER A 270 -15.41 -3.86 -15.70
N VAL A 271 -14.30 -4.16 -16.37
CA VAL A 271 -13.86 -5.52 -16.71
C VAL A 271 -12.44 -5.72 -16.17
N VAL A 272 -12.25 -6.77 -15.38
CA VAL A 272 -10.95 -7.09 -14.79
C VAL A 272 -10.58 -8.54 -15.08
N ALA A 273 -9.44 -8.78 -15.72
CA ALA A 273 -8.95 -10.13 -15.98
C ALA A 273 -8.22 -10.70 -14.76
N GLU A 274 -8.44 -11.98 -14.44
CA GLU A 274 -7.75 -12.72 -13.39
C GLU A 274 -7.56 -14.19 -13.81
N ILE A 275 -6.31 -14.64 -13.83
CA ILE A 275 -6.02 -16.03 -14.22
C ILE A 275 -6.31 -17.05 -13.11
N ASN A 276 -6.30 -16.61 -11.85
CA ASN A 276 -6.59 -17.46 -10.70
C ASN A 276 -8.10 -17.49 -10.43
N PRO A 277 -8.81 -18.60 -10.72
CA PRO A 277 -10.25 -18.67 -10.51
C PRO A 277 -10.65 -18.47 -9.04
N HIS A 278 -9.84 -18.96 -8.08
CA HIS A 278 -10.14 -18.78 -6.66
C HIS A 278 -10.08 -17.30 -6.22
N ALA A 279 -9.19 -16.49 -6.81
CA ALA A 279 -9.15 -15.07 -6.54
C ALA A 279 -10.42 -14.36 -7.07
N ALA A 280 -10.86 -14.70 -8.28
CA ALA A 280 -12.08 -14.17 -8.87
C ALA A 280 -13.34 -14.58 -8.07
N GLU A 281 -13.48 -15.87 -7.74
CA GLU A 281 -14.57 -16.41 -6.93
C GLU A 281 -14.64 -15.76 -5.55
N LYS A 282 -13.48 -15.57 -4.89
CA LYS A 282 -13.39 -14.88 -3.60
C LYS A 282 -13.93 -13.46 -3.68
N ARG A 283 -13.58 -12.69 -4.72
CA ARG A 283 -14.07 -11.31 -4.89
C ARG A 283 -15.56 -11.27 -5.24
N HIS A 284 -16.05 -12.22 -6.00
CA HIS A 284 -17.49 -12.36 -6.26
C HIS A 284 -18.26 -12.69 -4.99
N ALA A 285 -17.81 -13.67 -4.21
CA ALA A 285 -18.43 -14.04 -2.94
C ALA A 285 -18.44 -12.89 -1.92
N GLN A 286 -17.43 -12.01 -1.97
CA GLN A 286 -17.37 -10.78 -1.16
C GLN A 286 -18.30 -9.66 -1.67
N GLY A 287 -18.96 -9.82 -2.82
CA GLY A 287 -19.77 -8.78 -3.47
C GLY A 287 -18.94 -7.61 -4.02
N TRP A 288 -17.71 -7.90 -4.45
CA TRP A 288 -16.81 -6.93 -5.05
C TRP A 288 -16.80 -7.00 -6.58
N VAL A 289 -17.09 -8.17 -7.12
CA VAL A 289 -17.35 -8.45 -8.53
C VAL A 289 -18.79 -8.90 -8.65
N ASP A 290 -19.54 -8.33 -9.60
CA ASP A 290 -20.95 -8.67 -9.80
C ASP A 290 -21.13 -9.90 -10.68
N GLU A 291 -20.32 -10.08 -11.72
CA GLU A 291 -20.43 -11.17 -12.69
C GLU A 291 -19.08 -11.84 -12.97
N LEU A 292 -19.06 -13.18 -13.10
CA LEU A 292 -17.90 -13.97 -13.49
C LEU A 292 -18.11 -14.54 -14.90
N HIS A 293 -17.10 -14.43 -15.75
CA HIS A 293 -17.10 -14.98 -17.11
C HIS A 293 -15.77 -15.71 -17.38
N ASP A 294 -15.81 -16.92 -17.84
CA ASP A 294 -14.66 -17.72 -18.31
C ASP A 294 -14.60 -17.79 -19.85
N ASN A 295 -15.64 -17.29 -20.51
CA ASN A 295 -15.79 -17.26 -21.96
C ASN A 295 -15.78 -15.81 -22.47
N LEU A 296 -14.84 -15.51 -23.39
CA LEU A 296 -14.69 -14.16 -23.95
C LEU A 296 -15.88 -13.72 -24.84
N ASP A 297 -16.58 -14.66 -25.52
CA ASP A 297 -17.74 -14.30 -26.36
C ASP A 297 -18.90 -13.83 -25.48
N GLU A 298 -19.14 -14.55 -24.37
CA GLU A 298 -20.17 -14.19 -23.39
C GLU A 298 -19.82 -12.87 -22.70
N LEU A 299 -18.58 -12.71 -22.27
CA LEU A 299 -18.10 -11.46 -21.64
C LEU A 299 -18.30 -10.25 -22.56
N ILE A 300 -17.85 -10.33 -23.84
CA ILE A 300 -17.96 -9.22 -24.79
C ILE A 300 -19.43 -8.88 -25.05
N SER A 301 -20.31 -9.88 -25.13
CA SER A 301 -21.74 -9.67 -25.25
C SER A 301 -22.33 -8.96 -24.03
N ALA A 302 -21.98 -9.41 -22.83
CA ALA A 302 -22.42 -8.80 -21.57
C ALA A 302 -21.93 -7.34 -21.44
N VAL A 303 -20.67 -7.08 -21.79
CA VAL A 303 -20.08 -5.72 -21.78
C VAL A 303 -20.83 -4.78 -22.71
N LYS A 304 -21.06 -5.18 -23.98
CA LYS A 304 -21.79 -4.35 -24.95
C LYS A 304 -23.21 -4.02 -24.46
N LYS A 305 -23.89 -5.02 -23.92
CA LYS A 305 -25.23 -4.86 -23.33
C LYS A 305 -25.20 -3.89 -22.13
N ALA A 306 -24.28 -4.05 -21.22
CA ALA A 306 -24.18 -3.19 -20.02
C ALA A 306 -23.91 -1.72 -20.40
N VAL A 307 -23.03 -1.47 -21.39
CA VAL A 307 -22.74 -0.11 -21.87
C VAL A 307 -23.99 0.50 -22.56
N GLU A 308 -24.69 -0.26 -23.38
CA GLU A 308 -25.92 0.19 -24.06
C GLU A 308 -27.03 0.51 -23.05
N GLU A 309 -27.26 -0.38 -22.09
CA GLU A 309 -28.25 -0.21 -21.02
C GLU A 309 -27.85 0.83 -19.96
N ARG A 310 -26.63 1.36 -20.02
CA ARG A 310 -26.05 2.27 -19.00
C ARG A 310 -26.07 1.66 -17.59
N ARG A 311 -25.86 0.37 -17.51
CA ARG A 311 -25.89 -0.39 -16.25
C ARG A 311 -24.48 -0.40 -15.62
N VAL A 312 -24.35 0.18 -14.43
CA VAL A 312 -23.14 0.07 -13.63
C VAL A 312 -22.97 -1.38 -13.17
N VAL A 313 -21.86 -2.01 -13.56
CA VAL A 313 -21.58 -3.41 -13.25
C VAL A 313 -20.08 -3.70 -13.34
N SER A 314 -19.62 -4.57 -12.50
CA SER A 314 -18.26 -5.11 -12.55
C SER A 314 -18.24 -6.57 -12.99
N MET A 315 -17.39 -6.88 -13.96
CA MET A 315 -17.25 -8.20 -14.56
C MET A 315 -15.82 -8.70 -14.40
N ALA A 316 -15.62 -9.92 -13.97
CA ALA A 316 -14.32 -10.57 -14.00
C ALA A 316 -14.22 -11.51 -15.20
N TYR A 317 -13.14 -11.40 -15.95
CA TYR A 317 -12.73 -12.43 -16.89
C TYR A 317 -11.81 -13.42 -16.18
N VAL A 318 -12.26 -14.66 -16.00
CA VAL A 318 -11.46 -15.73 -15.43
C VAL A 318 -10.55 -16.30 -16.54
N GLY A 319 -9.39 -15.68 -16.71
CA GLY A 319 -8.46 -16.01 -17.79
C GLY A 319 -7.29 -15.03 -17.87
N ASN A 320 -6.43 -15.21 -18.86
CA ASN A 320 -5.24 -14.40 -19.02
C ASN A 320 -5.57 -12.98 -19.52
N VAL A 321 -4.93 -11.98 -18.96
CA VAL A 321 -5.12 -10.56 -19.30
C VAL A 321 -4.78 -10.26 -20.77
N VAL A 322 -3.79 -10.94 -21.35
CA VAL A 322 -3.38 -10.74 -22.74
C VAL A 322 -4.50 -11.19 -23.68
N ASP A 323 -5.14 -12.33 -23.41
CA ASP A 323 -6.27 -12.82 -24.20
C ASP A 323 -7.44 -11.82 -24.20
N LEU A 324 -7.72 -11.19 -23.06
CA LEU A 324 -8.73 -10.13 -22.96
C LEU A 324 -8.36 -8.92 -23.84
N TRP A 325 -7.15 -8.37 -23.68
CA TRP A 325 -6.72 -7.20 -24.46
C TRP A 325 -6.69 -7.47 -25.96
N GLU A 326 -6.13 -8.62 -26.37
CA GLU A 326 -6.11 -9.02 -27.79
C GLU A 326 -7.52 -9.20 -28.36
N ARG A 327 -8.43 -9.78 -27.57
CA ARG A 327 -9.83 -9.94 -28.00
C ARG A 327 -10.55 -8.61 -28.17
N LEU A 328 -10.42 -7.70 -27.19
CA LEU A 328 -10.99 -6.35 -27.29
C LEU A 328 -10.46 -5.59 -28.52
N ALA A 329 -9.15 -5.68 -28.77
CA ALA A 329 -8.52 -5.07 -29.93
C ALA A 329 -8.92 -5.70 -31.26
N LYS A 330 -9.11 -7.03 -31.30
CA LYS A 330 -9.59 -7.77 -32.50
C LYS A 330 -11.00 -7.38 -32.87
N ASP A 331 -11.90 -7.33 -31.90
CA ASP A 331 -13.32 -7.05 -32.09
C ASP A 331 -13.64 -5.54 -32.20
N ASN A 332 -12.61 -4.68 -32.11
CA ASN A 332 -12.71 -3.22 -32.09
C ASN A 332 -13.74 -2.73 -31.04
N VAL A 333 -13.72 -3.31 -29.84
CA VAL A 333 -14.55 -2.87 -28.73
C VAL A 333 -14.08 -1.49 -28.27
N GLN A 334 -15.01 -0.53 -28.19
CA GLN A 334 -14.69 0.81 -27.71
C GLN A 334 -14.43 0.77 -26.21
N VAL A 335 -13.18 0.71 -25.81
CA VAL A 335 -12.72 0.88 -24.43
C VAL A 335 -12.39 2.36 -24.19
N ASP A 336 -12.88 2.93 -23.10
CA ASP A 336 -12.68 4.35 -22.80
C ASP A 336 -11.47 4.56 -21.88
N LEU A 337 -11.34 3.73 -20.85
CA LEU A 337 -10.30 3.78 -19.84
C LEU A 337 -9.60 2.43 -19.75
N GLY A 338 -8.29 2.42 -19.79
CA GLY A 338 -7.48 1.22 -19.67
C GLY A 338 -6.40 1.35 -18.60
N SER A 339 -6.15 0.27 -17.88
CA SER A 339 -5.04 0.20 -16.92
C SER A 339 -4.55 -1.24 -16.73
N ASP A 340 -3.52 -1.43 -15.93
CA ASP A 340 -3.04 -2.75 -15.47
C ASP A 340 -2.67 -2.69 -13.99
N GLN A 341 -3.13 -3.67 -13.21
CA GLN A 341 -2.79 -3.80 -11.79
C GLN A 341 -2.29 -5.20 -11.40
N THR A 342 -1.76 -5.97 -12.35
CA THR A 342 -0.98 -7.17 -12.04
C THR A 342 0.27 -6.79 -11.24
N SER A 343 0.81 -7.71 -10.43
CA SER A 343 1.95 -7.38 -9.54
C SER A 343 3.28 -7.40 -10.28
N LEU A 344 3.43 -6.57 -11.32
CA LEU A 344 4.65 -6.49 -12.16
C LEU A 344 5.89 -5.95 -11.44
N HIS A 345 5.75 -5.42 -10.23
CA HIS A 345 6.87 -5.17 -9.32
C HIS A 345 7.51 -6.47 -8.80
N ASN A 346 6.83 -7.60 -8.96
CA ASN A 346 7.28 -8.94 -8.56
C ASN A 346 6.86 -10.00 -9.60
N PRO A 347 7.19 -9.84 -10.91
CA PRO A 347 6.59 -10.62 -11.99
C PRO A 347 6.97 -12.10 -11.97
N TYR A 348 8.14 -12.43 -11.40
CA TYR A 348 8.70 -13.79 -11.45
C TYR A 348 8.42 -14.61 -10.19
N ALA A 349 7.58 -14.13 -9.30
CA ALA A 349 7.19 -14.81 -8.07
C ALA A 349 5.66 -14.77 -7.88
N GLY A 350 4.91 -15.04 -8.95
CA GLY A 350 3.45 -15.08 -8.95
C GLY A 350 2.76 -13.73 -9.18
N GLY A 351 3.51 -12.71 -9.59
CA GLY A 351 2.95 -11.37 -9.85
C GLY A 351 2.36 -11.20 -11.24
N TYR A 352 2.81 -11.98 -12.21
CA TYR A 352 2.33 -11.96 -13.59
C TYR A 352 2.42 -13.36 -14.22
N TYR A 353 1.43 -13.74 -15.01
CA TYR A 353 1.33 -15.08 -15.60
C TYR A 353 1.35 -15.02 -17.13
N PRO A 354 2.24 -15.80 -17.79
CA PRO A 354 2.36 -15.81 -19.24
C PRO A 354 1.09 -16.28 -19.96
N VAL A 355 0.77 -15.67 -21.09
CA VAL A 355 -0.33 -16.09 -21.93
C VAL A 355 -0.06 -17.45 -22.61
N GLY A 356 -1.11 -18.23 -22.81
CA GLY A 356 -1.02 -19.57 -23.43
C GLY A 356 -0.53 -20.67 -22.48
N MET A 357 -0.54 -20.40 -21.17
CA MET A 357 -0.20 -21.34 -20.11
C MET A 357 -1.28 -21.34 -19.04
N SER A 358 -1.58 -22.49 -18.45
CA SER A 358 -2.43 -22.57 -17.27
C SER A 358 -1.71 -22.00 -16.03
N LEU A 359 -2.48 -21.71 -14.97
CA LEU A 359 -1.92 -21.31 -13.67
C LEU A 359 -0.95 -22.33 -13.11
N GLU A 360 -1.29 -23.64 -13.21
CA GLU A 360 -0.47 -24.74 -12.71
C GLU A 360 0.84 -24.89 -13.50
N GLU A 361 0.76 -24.83 -14.83
CA GLU A 361 1.94 -24.89 -15.71
C GLU A 361 2.88 -23.70 -15.45
N SER A 362 2.33 -22.50 -15.27
CA SER A 362 3.07 -21.30 -14.95
C SER A 362 3.79 -21.42 -13.60
N ASN A 363 3.09 -21.88 -12.57
CA ASN A 363 3.67 -22.10 -11.24
C ASN A 363 4.79 -23.13 -11.25
N ARG A 364 4.62 -24.23 -12.00
CA ARG A 364 5.63 -25.26 -12.17
C ARG A 364 6.86 -24.69 -12.90
N MET A 365 6.68 -24.02 -14.05
CA MET A 365 7.78 -23.44 -14.82
C MET A 365 8.54 -22.39 -14.01
N MET A 366 7.84 -21.56 -13.25
CA MET A 366 8.44 -20.56 -12.37
C MET A 366 9.42 -21.18 -11.35
N ALA A 367 9.11 -22.37 -10.84
CA ALA A 367 9.94 -23.09 -9.87
C ALA A 367 11.07 -23.89 -10.52
N GLU A 368 10.81 -24.55 -11.67
CA GLU A 368 11.71 -25.50 -12.29
C GLU A 368 12.60 -24.89 -13.39
N ASP A 369 12.09 -23.87 -14.12
CA ASP A 369 12.80 -23.19 -15.21
C ASP A 369 12.52 -21.68 -15.21
N PRO A 370 13.05 -20.94 -14.23
CA PRO A 370 12.76 -19.52 -14.05
C PRO A 370 13.23 -18.64 -15.22
N ASP A 371 14.25 -19.04 -15.94
CA ASP A 371 14.76 -18.27 -17.09
C ASP A 371 13.78 -18.35 -18.28
N THR A 372 13.30 -19.54 -18.62
CA THR A 372 12.25 -19.71 -19.64
C THR A 372 10.95 -19.02 -19.20
N PHE A 373 10.58 -19.11 -17.92
CA PHE A 373 9.42 -18.39 -17.39
C PHE A 373 9.52 -16.88 -17.62
N LYS A 374 10.69 -16.29 -17.33
CA LYS A 374 10.96 -14.86 -17.58
C LYS A 374 10.78 -14.47 -19.05
N GLU A 375 11.30 -15.26 -19.99
CA GLU A 375 11.13 -15.00 -21.43
C GLU A 375 9.66 -15.07 -21.86
N ARG A 376 8.88 -16.01 -21.29
CA ARG A 376 7.43 -16.10 -21.53
C ARG A 376 6.69 -14.87 -20.97
N VAL A 377 7.08 -14.36 -19.82
CA VAL A 377 6.54 -13.10 -19.27
C VAL A 377 6.83 -11.94 -20.22
N PHE A 378 8.07 -11.83 -20.71
CA PHE A 378 8.45 -10.77 -21.66
C PHE A 378 7.68 -10.83 -22.97
N ASP A 379 7.48 -12.05 -23.51
CA ASP A 379 6.68 -12.23 -24.72
C ASP A 379 5.21 -11.79 -24.50
N SER A 380 4.65 -12.16 -23.36
CA SER A 380 3.28 -11.77 -22.97
C SER A 380 3.14 -10.27 -22.83
N LEU A 381 4.11 -9.59 -22.21
CA LEU A 381 4.12 -8.13 -22.11
C LEU A 381 4.19 -7.44 -23.46
N ARG A 382 5.01 -7.94 -24.40
CA ARG A 382 5.07 -7.41 -25.78
C ARG A 382 3.71 -7.51 -26.48
N ARG A 383 3.02 -8.64 -26.34
CA ARG A 383 1.69 -8.86 -26.90
C ARG A 383 0.63 -7.97 -26.26
N GLN A 384 0.63 -7.87 -24.92
CA GLN A 384 -0.28 -7.01 -24.17
C GLN A 384 -0.15 -5.55 -24.62
N VAL A 385 1.07 -5.03 -24.68
CA VAL A 385 1.36 -3.66 -25.13
C VAL A 385 0.90 -3.43 -26.58
N ALA A 386 1.12 -4.38 -27.48
CA ALA A 386 0.66 -4.26 -28.85
C ALA A 386 -0.87 -4.12 -28.95
N ALA A 387 -1.64 -4.87 -28.15
CA ALA A 387 -3.09 -4.77 -28.09
C ALA A 387 -3.53 -3.42 -27.48
N ILE A 388 -2.89 -2.97 -26.40
CA ILE A 388 -3.14 -1.67 -25.78
C ILE A 388 -2.85 -0.54 -26.76
N ASN A 389 -1.73 -0.58 -27.49
CA ASN A 389 -1.36 0.44 -28.50
C ASN A 389 -2.44 0.53 -29.60
N LYS A 390 -3.03 -0.59 -30.01
CA LYS A 390 -4.11 -0.59 -30.97
C LYS A 390 -5.36 0.09 -30.44
N LEU A 391 -5.75 -0.21 -29.20
CA LEU A 391 -6.95 0.39 -28.58
C LEU A 391 -6.74 1.88 -28.25
N THR A 392 -5.55 2.30 -27.85
CA THR A 392 -5.25 3.73 -27.63
C THR A 392 -5.29 4.53 -28.94
N ALA A 393 -4.85 3.93 -30.05
CA ALA A 393 -5.02 4.53 -31.36
C ALA A 393 -6.50 4.70 -31.78
N GLN A 394 -7.41 3.97 -31.14
CA GLN A 394 -8.87 4.08 -31.30
C GLN A 394 -9.53 5.03 -30.28
N GLY A 395 -8.73 5.67 -29.40
CA GLY A 395 -9.20 6.68 -28.45
C GLY A 395 -9.30 6.23 -26.99
N MET A 396 -8.82 5.04 -26.63
CA MET A 396 -8.71 4.62 -25.23
C MET A 396 -7.68 5.49 -24.49
N TYR A 397 -8.04 5.99 -23.32
CA TYR A 397 -7.09 6.60 -22.38
C TYR A 397 -6.49 5.51 -21.50
N PHE A 398 -5.19 5.23 -21.67
CA PHE A 398 -4.47 4.25 -20.87
C PHE A 398 -3.53 4.93 -19.87
N PHE A 399 -3.49 4.42 -18.65
CA PHE A 399 -2.56 4.86 -17.60
C PHE A 399 -2.02 3.66 -16.81
N ASP A 400 -0.75 3.72 -16.43
CA ASP A 400 -0.15 2.76 -15.50
C ASP A 400 -0.63 3.04 -14.08
N TYR A 401 -1.09 1.99 -13.38
CA TYR A 401 -1.54 2.14 -11.99
C TYR A 401 -0.41 2.07 -10.95
N GLY A 402 0.84 2.20 -11.36
CA GLY A 402 1.99 2.22 -10.44
C GLY A 402 2.38 0.83 -9.92
N ASN A 403 2.20 -0.19 -10.75
CA ASN A 403 2.54 -1.59 -10.50
C ASN A 403 3.77 -2.06 -11.29
N ALA A 404 4.55 -1.13 -11.85
CA ALA A 404 5.69 -1.34 -12.73
C ALA A 404 5.35 -1.86 -14.14
N PHE A 405 4.12 -1.73 -14.64
CA PHE A 405 3.74 -2.17 -15.98
C PHE A 405 4.60 -1.50 -17.08
N LEU A 406 4.71 -0.18 -17.06
CA LEU A 406 5.53 0.56 -18.06
C LEU A 406 6.99 0.16 -17.99
N LEU A 407 7.55 0.10 -16.79
CA LEU A 407 8.96 -0.23 -16.57
C LEU A 407 9.28 -1.67 -17.03
N MET A 408 8.44 -2.64 -16.66
CA MET A 408 8.66 -4.04 -17.04
C MET A 408 8.40 -4.28 -18.54
N SER A 409 7.43 -3.60 -19.13
CA SER A 409 7.18 -3.62 -20.58
C SER A 409 8.37 -3.06 -21.37
N SER A 410 8.99 -1.98 -20.88
CA SER A 410 10.21 -1.44 -21.46
C SER A 410 11.39 -2.43 -21.36
N ARG A 411 11.58 -3.06 -20.19
CA ARG A 411 12.58 -4.11 -19.97
C ARG A 411 12.35 -5.33 -20.86
N ALA A 412 11.10 -5.63 -21.20
CA ALA A 412 10.73 -6.68 -22.15
C ALA A 412 10.94 -6.30 -23.63
N GLY A 413 11.32 -5.06 -23.93
CA GLY A 413 11.49 -4.55 -25.29
C GLY A 413 10.15 -4.31 -26.02
N ALA A 414 9.06 -4.09 -25.32
CA ALA A 414 7.77 -3.73 -25.89
C ALA A 414 7.79 -2.29 -26.44
N ASP A 415 6.93 -1.99 -27.43
CA ASP A 415 6.74 -0.63 -27.98
C ASP A 415 5.96 0.27 -27.02
N ILE A 416 6.57 0.56 -25.88
CA ILE A 416 6.00 1.33 -24.77
C ILE A 416 6.68 2.69 -24.56
N MET A 417 7.82 2.92 -25.22
CA MET A 417 8.55 4.18 -25.11
C MET A 417 8.07 5.18 -26.16
N LYS A 418 7.93 6.45 -25.77
CA LYS A 418 7.72 7.57 -26.68
C LYS A 418 9.04 8.07 -27.25
N ASP A 419 10.06 8.12 -26.43
CA ASP A 419 11.44 8.48 -26.76
C ASP A 419 12.41 7.75 -25.78
N ALA A 420 13.68 8.08 -25.80
CA ALA A 420 14.70 7.40 -25.00
C ALA A 420 14.49 7.53 -23.47
N GLN A 421 13.71 8.51 -23.02
CA GLN A 421 13.56 8.84 -21.60
C GLN A 421 12.10 8.75 -21.11
N HIS A 422 11.12 8.81 -22.01
CA HIS A 422 9.71 8.92 -21.65
C HIS A 422 8.90 7.73 -22.15
N PHE A 423 7.98 7.28 -21.30
CA PHE A 423 6.97 6.30 -21.69
C PHE A 423 5.91 6.92 -22.59
N ARG A 424 5.27 6.08 -23.41
CA ARG A 424 4.15 6.45 -24.28
C ARG A 424 2.91 6.83 -23.47
N TYR A 425 2.70 6.19 -22.34
CA TYR A 425 1.56 6.40 -21.45
C TYR A 425 2.01 7.00 -20.13
N PRO A 426 1.17 7.83 -19.48
CA PRO A 426 1.46 8.33 -18.15
C PRO A 426 1.22 7.26 -17.08
N SER A 427 1.83 7.43 -15.91
CA SER A 427 1.31 6.79 -14.71
C SER A 427 0.09 7.56 -14.19
N TYR A 428 -0.77 6.89 -13.41
CA TYR A 428 -1.92 7.56 -12.79
C TYR A 428 -1.52 8.72 -11.86
N VAL A 429 -0.34 8.66 -11.26
CA VAL A 429 0.17 9.78 -10.46
C VAL A 429 0.60 10.93 -11.35
N GLN A 430 1.32 10.65 -12.44
CA GLN A 430 1.83 11.68 -13.34
C GLN A 430 0.72 12.57 -13.90
N ASP A 431 -0.42 11.99 -14.22
CA ASP A 431 -1.44 12.67 -15.03
C ASP A 431 -2.78 12.90 -14.29
N ILE A 432 -3.01 12.22 -13.15
CA ILE A 432 -4.24 12.34 -12.37
C ILE A 432 -3.91 12.72 -10.93
N MET A 433 -3.31 11.80 -10.15
CA MET A 433 -3.18 12.01 -8.71
C MET A 433 -2.18 13.11 -8.36
N GLY A 434 -1.08 13.24 -9.11
CA GLY A 434 -0.10 14.31 -8.91
C GLY A 434 -0.71 15.69 -9.11
N PRO A 435 -1.12 16.07 -10.34
CA PRO A 435 -1.58 17.42 -10.65
C PRO A 435 -2.93 17.77 -10.04
N MET A 436 -3.80 16.79 -9.75
CA MET A 436 -5.15 17.06 -9.24
C MET A 436 -5.26 16.93 -7.71
N PHE A 437 -4.39 16.16 -7.06
CA PHE A 437 -4.47 15.88 -5.62
C PHE A 437 -3.16 16.21 -4.89
N PHE A 438 -2.06 15.55 -5.20
CA PHE A 438 -0.81 15.69 -4.44
C PHE A 438 -0.22 17.09 -4.50
N ASP A 439 -0.30 17.74 -5.65
CA ASP A 439 0.19 19.11 -5.82
C ASP A 439 -0.56 20.13 -4.93
N TYR A 440 -1.80 19.80 -4.52
CA TYR A 440 -2.61 20.57 -3.60
C TYR A 440 -2.59 20.05 -2.15
N GLY A 441 -1.80 19.01 -1.88
CA GLY A 441 -1.67 18.43 -0.55
C GLY A 441 -2.73 17.40 -0.19
N PHE A 442 -3.64 17.05 -1.11
CA PHE A 442 -4.61 15.99 -0.89
C PHE A 442 -3.94 14.63 -1.07
N GLY A 443 -3.98 13.84 -0.03
CA GLY A 443 -3.46 12.48 -0.02
C GLY A 443 -4.17 11.60 0.99
N PRO A 444 -3.89 10.28 0.98
CA PRO A 444 -4.60 9.31 1.80
C PRO A 444 -4.35 9.54 3.29
N PHE A 445 -5.43 9.81 3.99
CA PHE A 445 -5.52 9.96 5.43
C PHE A 445 -6.43 8.88 5.98
N ARG A 446 -5.94 8.07 6.91
CA ARG A 446 -6.66 6.91 7.44
C ARG A 446 -6.66 6.87 8.94
N TRP A 447 -7.68 6.18 9.49
CA TRP A 447 -7.79 5.96 10.93
C TRP A 447 -8.38 4.59 11.25
N ALA A 448 -8.11 4.12 12.46
CA ALA A 448 -8.65 2.90 13.02
C ALA A 448 -9.15 3.16 14.46
N CYS A 449 -10.37 2.72 14.75
CA CYS A 449 -11.00 2.82 16.08
C CYS A 449 -10.51 1.65 16.95
N THR A 450 -9.75 1.95 18.00
CA THR A 450 -9.15 0.90 18.86
C THR A 450 -10.17 0.24 19.81
N SER A 451 -11.39 0.76 19.88
CA SER A 451 -12.51 0.09 20.55
C SER A 451 -13.01 -1.16 19.81
N CYS A 452 -12.72 -1.29 18.53
CA CYS A 452 -13.31 -2.27 17.61
C CYS A 452 -14.85 -2.15 17.46
N LEU A 453 -15.45 -1.02 17.88
CA LEU A 453 -16.90 -0.80 17.83
C LEU A 453 -17.31 -0.11 16.52
N PRO A 454 -18.27 -0.66 15.76
CA PRO A 454 -18.84 0.02 14.58
C PRO A 454 -19.40 1.41 14.88
N ALA A 455 -19.98 1.62 16.05
CA ALA A 455 -20.55 2.91 16.47
C ALA A 455 -19.47 4.03 16.54
N ASP A 456 -18.26 3.71 17.00
CA ASP A 456 -17.17 4.68 17.01
C ASP A 456 -16.73 5.02 15.59
N LEU A 457 -16.72 4.05 14.67
CA LEU A 457 -16.42 4.30 13.26
C LEU A 457 -17.50 5.18 12.61
N GLU A 458 -18.78 4.92 12.86
CA GLU A 458 -19.89 5.74 12.36
C GLU A 458 -19.78 7.20 12.86
N LEU A 459 -19.44 7.38 14.12
CA LEU A 459 -19.23 8.73 14.68
C LEU A 459 -18.02 9.43 14.04
N THR A 460 -16.92 8.71 13.78
CA THR A 460 -15.77 9.29 13.08
C THR A 460 -16.11 9.65 11.63
N ASP A 461 -16.89 8.84 10.93
CA ASP A 461 -17.37 9.14 9.57
C ASP A 461 -18.24 10.43 9.57
N GLN A 462 -19.11 10.59 10.58
CA GLN A 462 -19.92 11.80 10.75
C GLN A 462 -19.06 13.04 10.99
N LEU A 463 -18.12 12.98 11.94
CA LEU A 463 -17.23 14.10 12.27
C LEU A 463 -16.36 14.50 11.06
N ALA A 464 -15.85 13.53 10.31
CA ALA A 464 -15.11 13.80 9.09
C ALA A 464 -16.00 14.47 8.02
N THR A 465 -17.25 14.01 7.88
CA THR A 465 -18.23 14.61 6.95
C THR A 465 -18.53 16.06 7.31
N GLU A 466 -18.72 16.37 8.60
CA GLU A 466 -18.95 17.73 9.09
C GLU A 466 -17.78 18.65 8.73
N VAL A 467 -16.54 18.23 9.02
CA VAL A 467 -15.32 19.00 8.71
C VAL A 467 -15.18 19.22 7.21
N LEU A 468 -15.32 18.18 6.38
CA LEU A 468 -15.21 18.31 4.92
C LEU A 468 -16.30 19.23 4.33
N THR A 469 -17.52 19.22 4.89
CA THR A 469 -18.61 20.08 4.47
C THR A 469 -18.26 21.55 4.73
N GLU A 470 -17.77 21.88 5.92
CA GLU A 470 -17.33 23.24 6.27
C GLU A 470 -16.14 23.72 5.43
N LEU A 471 -15.23 22.82 5.07
CA LEU A 471 -14.10 23.14 4.18
C LEU A 471 -14.57 23.39 2.76
N MET A 472 -15.52 22.60 2.26
CA MET A 472 -16.07 22.75 0.92
C MET A 472 -16.81 24.08 0.73
N ASP A 473 -17.53 24.57 1.75
CA ASP A 473 -18.24 25.85 1.72
C ASP A 473 -17.27 27.06 1.53
N LYS A 474 -15.99 26.88 1.84
CA LYS A 474 -14.94 27.90 1.76
C LYS A 474 -13.90 27.60 0.68
N ALA A 475 -14.08 26.51 -0.05
CA ALA A 475 -13.11 26.02 -1.02
C ALA A 475 -13.00 26.93 -2.23
N THR A 476 -11.78 27.09 -2.70
CA THR A 476 -11.51 27.68 -4.02
C THR A 476 -11.78 26.66 -5.12
N ASP A 477 -12.02 27.11 -6.35
CA ASP A 477 -12.39 26.26 -7.49
C ASP A 477 -11.37 25.15 -7.79
N ASP A 478 -10.10 25.40 -7.46
CA ASP A 478 -8.99 24.47 -7.70
C ASP A 478 -8.96 23.26 -6.74
N ILE A 479 -9.65 23.35 -5.59
CA ILE A 479 -9.73 22.25 -4.60
C ILE A 479 -11.16 21.76 -4.32
N HIS A 480 -12.16 22.42 -4.89
CA HIS A 480 -13.57 22.04 -4.68
C HIS A 480 -13.87 20.60 -5.13
N GLY A 481 -13.31 20.18 -6.25
CA GLY A 481 -13.52 18.83 -6.80
C GLY A 481 -13.01 17.73 -5.86
N GLN A 482 -11.83 17.91 -5.27
CA GLN A 482 -11.21 16.97 -4.33
C GLN A 482 -12.05 16.82 -3.05
N LEU A 483 -12.55 17.91 -2.51
CA LEU A 483 -13.43 17.89 -1.34
C LEU A 483 -14.78 17.25 -1.66
N ALA A 484 -15.39 17.55 -2.81
CA ALA A 484 -16.64 16.95 -3.25
C ALA A 484 -16.55 15.42 -3.42
N ASP A 485 -15.46 14.93 -4.03
CA ASP A 485 -15.23 13.49 -4.22
C ASP A 485 -15.07 12.78 -2.88
N ASN A 486 -14.35 13.36 -1.93
CA ASN A 486 -14.15 12.77 -0.61
C ASN A 486 -15.39 12.88 0.28
N LEU A 487 -16.19 13.93 0.16
CA LEU A 487 -17.51 14.01 0.79
C LEU A 487 -18.46 12.92 0.27
N HIS A 488 -18.50 12.70 -1.04
CA HIS A 488 -19.29 11.62 -1.62
C HIS A 488 -18.83 10.27 -1.08
N TRP A 489 -17.54 10.02 -1.07
CA TRP A 489 -16.94 8.79 -0.56
C TRP A 489 -17.33 8.51 0.89
N ILE A 490 -17.12 9.46 1.80
CA ILE A 490 -17.34 9.23 3.24
C ILE A 490 -18.82 9.03 3.57
N ARG A 491 -19.74 9.73 2.90
CA ARG A 491 -21.18 9.57 3.04
C ARG A 491 -21.67 8.19 2.60
N GLU A 492 -21.03 7.61 1.60
CA GLU A 492 -21.40 6.31 1.02
C GLU A 492 -20.63 5.12 1.66
N ALA A 493 -19.61 5.40 2.49
CA ALA A 493 -18.69 4.39 3.00
C ALA A 493 -19.38 3.25 3.75
N GLY A 494 -20.35 3.55 4.61
CA GLY A 494 -21.13 2.54 5.34
C GLY A 494 -21.93 1.62 4.42
N ARG A 495 -22.54 2.17 3.37
CA ARG A 495 -23.32 1.41 2.36
C ARG A 495 -22.43 0.43 1.58
N ASN A 496 -21.19 0.80 1.30
CA ASN A 496 -20.26 0.00 0.52
C ASN A 496 -19.65 -1.18 1.27
N LYS A 497 -19.81 -1.27 2.61
CA LYS A 497 -19.34 -2.39 3.46
C LYS A 497 -17.86 -2.72 3.23
N LEU A 498 -17.00 -1.69 3.33
CA LEU A 498 -15.58 -1.78 2.98
C LEU A 498 -14.68 -2.21 4.13
N VAL A 499 -15.19 -2.32 5.35
CA VAL A 499 -14.43 -2.69 6.54
C VAL A 499 -14.03 -4.16 6.46
N VAL A 500 -12.72 -4.41 6.56
CA VAL A 500 -12.12 -5.75 6.67
C VAL A 500 -11.07 -5.67 7.78
N GLY A 501 -11.14 -6.58 8.75
CA GLY A 501 -10.29 -6.51 9.94
C GLY A 501 -10.79 -5.44 10.93
N SER A 502 -9.92 -4.49 11.30
CA SER A 502 -10.25 -3.43 12.26
C SER A 502 -11.33 -2.46 11.75
N GLN A 503 -12.03 -1.80 12.67
CA GLN A 503 -12.96 -0.72 12.37
C GLN A 503 -12.18 0.52 11.92
N ALA A 504 -11.98 0.65 10.61
CA ALA A 504 -11.10 1.64 10.02
C ALA A 504 -11.71 2.33 8.80
N ARG A 505 -11.20 3.52 8.49
CA ARG A 505 -11.61 4.33 7.33
C ARG A 505 -10.43 5.06 6.70
N ILE A 506 -10.61 5.44 5.45
CA ILE A 506 -9.70 6.30 4.67
C ILE A 506 -10.51 7.36 3.92
N LEU A 507 -9.91 8.52 3.72
CA LEU A 507 -10.29 9.51 2.72
C LEU A 507 -9.03 10.29 2.29
N TYR A 508 -9.15 11.16 1.27
CA TYR A 508 -8.06 12.06 0.92
C TYR A 508 -8.34 13.44 1.50
N ALA A 509 -7.37 13.97 2.22
CA ALA A 509 -7.43 15.30 2.81
C ALA A 509 -6.08 16.01 2.68
N ASP A 510 -6.16 17.35 2.57
CA ASP A 510 -5.01 18.24 2.67
C ASP A 510 -4.60 18.49 4.13
N SER A 511 -3.60 19.33 4.35
CA SER A 511 -3.10 19.64 5.69
C SER A 511 -4.20 20.16 6.64
N GLU A 512 -5.02 21.09 6.19
CA GLU A 512 -6.12 21.65 7.00
C GLU A 512 -7.17 20.58 7.31
N GLY A 513 -7.58 19.81 6.32
CA GLY A 513 -8.54 18.73 6.48
C GLY A 513 -8.07 17.68 7.48
N ARG A 514 -6.82 17.19 7.34
CA ARG A 514 -6.24 16.21 8.28
C ARG A 514 -6.20 16.74 9.71
N ILE A 515 -5.74 17.97 9.92
CA ILE A 515 -5.65 18.60 11.24
C ILE A 515 -7.03 18.75 11.86
N ARG A 516 -8.02 19.28 11.13
CA ARG A 516 -9.35 19.53 11.66
C ARG A 516 -10.11 18.25 11.97
N ILE A 517 -10.01 17.24 11.12
CA ILE A 517 -10.61 15.90 11.36
C ILE A 517 -9.98 15.27 12.59
N ALA A 518 -8.64 15.26 12.70
CA ALA A 518 -7.94 14.70 13.85
C ALA A 518 -8.29 15.40 15.17
N LEU A 519 -8.39 16.74 15.17
CA LEU A 519 -8.81 17.52 16.32
C LEU A 519 -10.27 17.23 16.72
N ALA A 520 -11.17 17.03 15.76
CA ALA A 520 -12.56 16.66 16.03
C ALA A 520 -12.62 15.28 16.69
N PHE A 521 -11.82 14.31 16.22
CA PHE A 521 -11.72 12.99 16.84
C PHE A 521 -11.15 13.08 18.26
N ASN A 522 -10.01 13.80 18.43
CA ASN A 522 -9.38 13.95 19.74
C ASN A 522 -10.31 14.62 20.77
N LYS A 523 -11.08 15.62 20.34
CA LYS A 523 -12.11 16.26 21.16
C LYS A 523 -13.22 15.27 21.53
N ALA A 524 -13.71 14.46 20.58
CA ALA A 524 -14.75 13.49 20.84
C ALA A 524 -14.30 12.38 21.81
N ILE A 525 -13.02 11.98 21.79
CA ILE A 525 -12.42 11.08 22.79
C ILE A 525 -12.41 11.76 24.15
N ARG A 526 -11.95 13.01 24.25
CA ARG A 526 -11.93 13.80 25.50
C ARG A 526 -13.30 13.96 26.12
N GLU A 527 -14.33 14.11 25.31
CA GLU A 527 -15.73 14.25 25.72
C GLU A 527 -16.40 12.89 26.03
N GLY A 528 -15.70 11.77 25.84
CA GLY A 528 -16.24 10.42 26.04
C GLY A 528 -17.29 9.99 25.01
N ARG A 529 -17.39 10.70 23.87
CA ARG A 529 -18.28 10.35 22.75
C ARG A 529 -17.70 9.21 21.91
N ILE A 530 -16.39 9.15 21.78
CA ILE A 530 -15.63 8.03 21.25
C ILE A 530 -15.06 7.27 22.43
N SER A 531 -15.25 5.96 22.46
CA SER A 531 -15.05 5.14 23.66
C SER A 531 -13.60 4.73 23.92
N ALA A 532 -12.70 4.90 22.94
CA ALA A 532 -11.29 4.52 23.03
C ALA A 532 -10.41 5.41 22.13
N PRO A 533 -9.08 5.39 22.30
CA PRO A 533 -8.16 6.07 21.42
C PRO A 533 -8.36 5.72 19.93
N ILE A 534 -7.95 6.63 19.05
CA ILE A 534 -7.95 6.40 17.60
C ILE A 534 -6.50 6.37 17.10
N VAL A 535 -6.18 5.42 16.25
CA VAL A 535 -4.92 5.41 15.48
C VAL A 535 -5.14 6.17 14.19
N LEU A 536 -4.33 7.19 13.94
CA LEU A 536 -4.20 7.87 12.66
C LEU A 536 -2.97 7.40 11.89
N GLY A 537 -3.03 7.51 10.59
CA GLY A 537 -1.88 7.37 9.70
C GLY A 537 -2.21 7.85 8.31
N ARG A 538 -1.29 7.64 7.40
CA ARG A 538 -1.52 7.82 5.98
C ARG A 538 -1.02 6.61 5.19
N ASP A 539 -1.39 6.51 3.95
CA ASP A 539 -0.68 5.63 3.03
C ASP A 539 0.71 6.21 2.73
N HIS A 540 1.69 5.37 2.49
CA HIS A 540 2.98 5.84 2.00
C HIS A 540 2.87 6.41 0.58
N HIS A 541 1.91 5.92 -0.22
CA HIS A 541 1.45 6.55 -1.45
C HIS A 541 0.76 7.89 -1.15
N ASP A 542 1.53 8.97 -1.04
CA ASP A 542 1.06 10.28 -0.57
C ASP A 542 1.83 11.42 -1.24
N VAL A 543 1.44 12.64 -0.93
CA VAL A 543 2.09 13.89 -1.34
C VAL A 543 3.52 14.01 -0.81
N SER A 544 3.77 13.46 0.38
CA SER A 544 5.06 13.43 1.07
C SER A 544 5.50 11.99 1.38
N GLY A 545 6.73 11.85 1.84
CA GLY A 545 7.23 10.60 2.39
C GLY A 545 7.56 9.51 1.39
N THR A 546 7.41 9.74 0.07
CA THR A 546 7.72 8.74 -0.94
C THR A 546 8.44 9.36 -2.13
N ASP A 547 9.66 8.91 -2.37
CA ASP A 547 10.42 9.17 -3.58
C ASP A 547 10.41 7.91 -4.45
N SER A 548 9.63 7.97 -5.54
CA SER A 548 9.41 6.88 -6.49
C SER A 548 9.26 7.48 -7.90
N PRO A 549 10.31 7.44 -8.73
CA PRO A 549 10.33 8.14 -10.02
C PRO A 549 9.28 7.64 -11.02
N PHE A 550 8.82 6.40 -10.87
CA PHE A 550 7.81 5.80 -11.74
C PHE A 550 6.40 5.77 -11.12
N ARG A 551 6.21 6.38 -9.94
CA ARG A 551 4.90 6.43 -9.28
C ARG A 551 4.67 7.77 -8.59
N GLU A 552 4.99 7.93 -7.29
CA GLU A 552 4.62 9.11 -6.50
C GLU A 552 5.35 10.38 -6.91
N THR A 553 6.57 10.29 -7.41
CA THR A 553 7.35 11.44 -7.90
C THR A 553 7.42 11.52 -9.43
N SER A 554 6.57 10.77 -10.15
CA SER A 554 6.57 10.74 -11.62
C SER A 554 6.11 12.06 -12.28
N ASN A 555 5.47 12.97 -11.53
CA ASN A 555 5.12 14.31 -11.98
C ASN A 555 6.10 15.40 -11.49
N ILE A 556 7.30 15.02 -11.07
CA ILE A 556 8.41 15.91 -10.74
C ILE A 556 9.39 15.88 -11.90
N TYR A 557 9.68 17.02 -12.51
CA TYR A 557 10.39 17.08 -13.80
C TYR A 557 11.74 17.81 -13.76
N ASP A 558 12.24 18.13 -12.55
CA ASP A 558 13.52 18.84 -12.38
C ASP A 558 14.74 17.90 -12.24
N GLY A 559 14.55 16.60 -12.38
CA GLY A 559 15.60 15.59 -12.23
C GLY A 559 15.71 15.01 -10.80
N SER A 560 15.08 15.64 -9.82
CA SER A 560 15.16 15.22 -8.42
C SER A 560 14.19 14.10 -8.04
N GLN A 561 13.34 13.64 -8.96
CA GLN A 561 12.47 12.48 -8.76
C GLN A 561 13.24 11.20 -8.41
N PHE A 562 14.52 11.13 -8.73
CA PHE A 562 15.41 10.01 -8.41
C PHE A 562 16.12 10.14 -7.05
N CYS A 563 15.86 11.21 -6.29
CA CYS A 563 16.49 11.49 -5.01
C CYS A 563 15.52 11.20 -3.85
N ALA A 564 16.00 10.50 -2.81
CA ALA A 564 15.18 10.08 -1.68
C ALA A 564 15.20 11.08 -0.50
N ASP A 565 15.65 12.30 -0.70
CA ASP A 565 15.77 13.31 0.37
C ASP A 565 14.43 13.63 1.01
N MET A 566 13.37 13.73 0.23
CA MET A 566 12.03 14.05 0.74
C MET A 566 11.54 12.96 1.69
N ALA A 567 11.63 11.68 1.32
CA ALA A 567 11.19 10.56 2.16
C ALA A 567 11.95 10.52 3.49
N VAL A 568 13.27 10.73 3.45
CA VAL A 568 14.12 10.77 4.66
C VAL A 568 13.77 11.96 5.54
N GLN A 569 13.70 13.16 4.99
CA GLN A 569 13.35 14.38 5.74
C GLN A 569 11.95 14.31 6.34
N ASN A 570 10.99 13.74 5.60
CA ASN A 570 9.63 13.59 6.07
C ASN A 570 9.59 12.76 7.37
N VAL A 571 10.20 11.57 7.37
CA VAL A 571 10.26 10.67 8.54
C VAL A 571 11.01 11.32 9.71
N ILE A 572 12.13 12.02 9.46
CA ILE A 572 12.85 12.76 10.50
C ILE A 572 11.94 13.81 11.13
N GLY A 573 11.25 14.58 10.30
CA GLY A 573 10.38 15.66 10.79
C GLY A 573 9.15 15.15 11.53
N ASP A 574 8.55 14.05 11.12
CA ASP A 574 7.46 13.37 11.82
C ASP A 574 7.93 12.88 13.20
N SER A 575 9.16 12.34 13.29
CA SER A 575 9.72 11.79 14.51
C SER A 575 9.79 12.79 15.64
N PHE A 576 10.22 14.03 15.39
CA PHE A 576 10.36 15.03 16.45
C PHE A 576 9.15 15.99 16.57
N ARG A 577 8.05 15.72 15.84
CA ARG A 577 6.79 16.46 15.96
C ARG A 577 5.65 15.67 16.58
N GLY A 578 5.94 14.47 17.10
CA GLY A 578 4.99 13.71 17.90
C GLY A 578 4.27 12.57 17.20
N ALA A 579 4.80 12.04 16.11
CA ALA A 579 4.37 10.74 15.59
C ALA A 579 4.56 9.66 16.67
N THR A 580 3.58 8.77 16.83
CA THR A 580 3.67 7.67 17.80
C THR A 580 4.65 6.60 17.33
N TRP A 581 4.70 6.33 16.05
CA TRP A 581 5.78 5.54 15.43
C TRP A 581 6.05 6.05 14.01
N VAL A 582 7.25 5.79 13.55
CA VAL A 582 7.70 6.14 12.21
C VAL A 582 8.38 4.96 11.54
N SER A 583 8.34 4.95 10.22
CA SER A 583 8.99 3.90 9.43
C SER A 583 9.58 4.46 8.14
N LEU A 584 10.73 3.88 7.72
CA LEU A 584 11.39 4.19 6.45
C LEU A 584 11.74 2.88 5.75
N HIS A 585 11.39 2.77 4.47
CA HIS A 585 11.53 1.52 3.72
C HIS A 585 12.19 1.73 2.37
N ASN A 586 12.97 0.74 1.92
CA ASN A 586 13.23 0.49 0.51
C ASN A 586 12.19 -0.52 0.03
N GLY A 587 11.57 -0.22 -1.11
CA GLY A 587 10.54 -1.06 -1.71
C GLY A 587 9.13 -0.50 -1.57
N GLY A 588 8.32 -0.77 -2.57
CA GLY A 588 6.93 -0.30 -2.67
C GLY A 588 6.24 -0.88 -3.90
N GLY A 589 5.19 -0.23 -4.39
CA GLY A 589 4.38 -0.70 -5.51
C GLY A 589 5.13 -0.92 -6.82
N VAL A 590 6.26 -0.26 -7.03
CA VAL A 590 7.13 -0.41 -8.22
C VAL A 590 8.33 -1.34 -8.02
N GLY A 591 8.51 -1.88 -6.81
CA GLY A 591 9.52 -2.89 -6.52
C GLY A 591 10.68 -2.43 -5.64
N TRP A 592 11.49 -3.39 -5.25
CA TRP A 592 12.73 -3.20 -4.53
C TRP A 592 13.76 -2.41 -5.36
N GLY A 593 14.44 -1.46 -4.72
CA GLY A 593 15.44 -0.62 -5.37
C GLY A 593 14.87 0.53 -6.20
N GLU A 594 13.57 0.57 -6.39
CA GLU A 594 12.87 1.55 -7.25
C GLU A 594 12.17 2.66 -6.43
N VAL A 595 12.14 2.54 -5.10
CA VAL A 595 11.40 3.47 -4.24
C VAL A 595 11.95 3.48 -2.81
N ILE A 596 12.09 4.69 -2.25
CA ILE A 596 12.25 4.90 -0.82
C ILE A 596 10.99 5.59 -0.31
N ASN A 597 10.40 5.04 0.74
CA ASN A 597 9.17 5.58 1.30
C ASN A 597 9.13 5.51 2.83
N GLY A 598 8.38 6.41 3.41
CA GLY A 598 8.17 6.48 4.85
C GLY A 598 6.73 6.78 5.22
N GLY A 599 6.39 6.43 6.43
CA GLY A 599 5.09 6.68 7.01
C GLY A 599 5.13 6.76 8.52
N PHE A 600 3.98 7.03 9.09
CA PHE A 600 3.79 7.16 10.53
C PHE A 600 2.49 6.53 10.99
N GLY A 601 2.41 6.29 12.30
CA GLY A 601 1.17 6.17 13.04
C GLY A 601 1.13 7.19 14.18
N MET A 602 -0.04 7.69 14.50
CA MET A 602 -0.28 8.62 15.60
C MET A 602 -1.50 8.16 16.41
N VAL A 603 -1.34 8.04 17.71
CA VAL A 603 -2.44 7.71 18.62
C VAL A 603 -3.06 8.98 19.16
N LEU A 604 -4.38 9.14 18.98
CA LEU A 604 -5.19 10.18 19.59
C LEU A 604 -5.73 9.65 20.90
N ASP A 605 -5.42 10.33 22.02
CA ASP A 605 -5.72 9.90 23.38
C ASP A 605 -6.70 10.84 24.12
N GLY A 606 -7.20 11.87 23.43
CA GLY A 606 -8.08 12.89 24.01
C GLY A 606 -7.35 14.02 24.75
N SER A 607 -6.05 13.95 24.94
CA SER A 607 -5.28 14.96 25.67
C SER A 607 -5.06 16.27 24.88
N GLU A 608 -4.82 17.38 25.60
CA GLU A 608 -4.40 18.65 24.98
C GLU A 608 -2.99 18.56 24.38
N ALA A 609 -2.12 17.74 24.95
CA ALA A 609 -0.80 17.46 24.39
C ALA A 609 -0.93 16.79 23.01
N CYS A 610 -1.94 15.95 22.83
CA CYS A 610 -2.25 15.34 21.53
C CYS A 610 -2.72 16.40 20.53
N ASP A 611 -3.53 17.39 20.91
CA ASP A 611 -3.93 18.49 20.03
C ASP A 611 -2.71 19.26 19.49
N GLN A 612 -1.68 19.48 20.29
CA GLN A 612 -0.43 20.12 19.85
C GLN A 612 0.33 19.25 18.86
N ARG A 613 0.46 17.94 19.13
CA ARG A 613 1.10 16.99 18.22
C ARG A 613 0.37 16.93 16.87
N ILE A 614 -0.96 16.86 16.87
CA ILE A 614 -1.80 16.88 15.67
C ILE A 614 -1.45 18.10 14.80
N ARG A 615 -1.48 19.31 15.41
CA ARG A 615 -1.23 20.55 14.66
C ARG A 615 0.17 20.63 14.06
N GLN A 616 1.19 20.19 14.78
CA GLN A 616 2.59 20.29 14.34
C GLN A 616 2.95 19.19 13.34
N MET A 617 2.62 17.96 13.64
CA MET A 617 3.05 16.81 12.85
C MET A 617 2.27 16.71 11.53
N LEU A 618 0.94 16.82 11.55
CA LEU A 618 0.15 16.74 10.32
C LEU A 618 0.36 17.95 9.42
N PHE A 619 0.68 19.12 9.99
CA PHE A 619 1.09 20.28 9.19
C PHE A 619 2.40 20.01 8.44
N TRP A 620 3.40 19.52 9.16
CA TRP A 620 4.69 19.19 8.57
C TRP A 620 4.57 18.09 7.52
N ASP A 621 3.94 16.99 7.86
CA ASP A 621 3.86 15.79 7.01
C ASP A 621 3.33 16.11 5.60
N VAL A 622 2.32 16.97 5.48
CA VAL A 622 1.76 17.38 4.18
C VAL A 622 2.60 18.47 3.53
N ASN A 623 2.92 19.54 4.26
CA ASN A 623 3.56 20.71 3.67
C ASN A 623 5.02 20.49 3.28
N ASN A 624 5.70 19.50 3.85
CA ASN A 624 7.01 19.05 3.38
C ASN A 624 6.95 18.63 1.91
N GLY A 625 6.00 17.77 1.53
CA GLY A 625 5.84 17.31 0.16
C GLY A 625 5.36 18.41 -0.80
N ILE A 626 4.43 19.28 -0.38
CA ILE A 626 3.99 20.42 -1.21
C ILE A 626 5.17 21.35 -1.47
N SER A 627 5.99 21.66 -0.46
CA SER A 627 7.18 22.53 -0.61
C SER A 627 8.16 21.95 -1.63
N ARG A 628 8.40 20.62 -1.56
CA ARG A 628 9.27 19.91 -2.48
C ARG A 628 8.75 19.96 -3.92
N ARG A 629 7.45 19.74 -4.12
CA ARG A 629 6.78 19.81 -5.43
C ARG A 629 6.75 21.25 -5.96
N SER A 630 6.55 22.24 -5.07
CA SER A 630 6.63 23.68 -5.42
C SER A 630 8.03 24.04 -5.93
N TRP A 631 9.10 23.59 -5.24
CA TRP A 631 10.48 23.83 -5.69
C TRP A 631 10.75 23.19 -7.06
N ALA A 632 10.14 22.05 -7.37
CA ALA A 632 10.19 21.42 -8.68
C ALA A 632 9.35 22.12 -9.77
N ARG A 633 8.76 23.26 -9.45
CA ARG A 633 7.94 24.11 -10.33
C ARG A 633 6.55 23.57 -10.67
N ASN A 634 6.04 22.61 -9.86
CA ASN A 634 4.65 22.14 -10.01
C ASN A 634 3.69 23.29 -9.68
N LYS A 635 2.91 23.75 -10.68
CA LYS A 635 2.07 24.95 -10.56
C LYS A 635 1.04 24.84 -9.43
N GLY A 636 0.37 23.70 -9.28
CA GLY A 636 -0.59 23.46 -8.20
C GLY A 636 0.05 23.63 -6.83
N SER A 637 1.26 23.07 -6.65
CA SER A 637 2.02 23.14 -5.39
C SER A 637 2.52 24.54 -5.09
N MET A 638 2.95 25.30 -6.11
CA MET A 638 3.31 26.73 -5.93
C MET A 638 2.12 27.55 -5.43
N ASN A 639 0.93 27.32 -5.96
CA ASN A 639 -0.29 27.99 -5.53
C ASN A 639 -0.69 27.55 -4.11
N ALA A 640 -0.66 26.25 -3.82
CA ALA A 640 -1.03 25.69 -2.51
C ALA A 640 -0.10 26.20 -1.40
N ILE A 641 1.22 26.16 -1.61
CA ILE A 641 2.19 26.60 -0.60
C ILE A 641 2.17 28.13 -0.40
N SER A 642 1.94 28.90 -1.46
CA SER A 642 1.81 30.37 -1.36
C SER A 642 0.58 30.75 -0.52
N ARG A 643 -0.54 30.05 -0.73
CA ARG A 643 -1.76 30.23 0.06
C ARG A 643 -1.52 29.86 1.53
N GLU A 644 -0.81 28.76 1.79
CA GLU A 644 -0.48 28.33 3.15
C GLU A 644 0.45 29.30 3.87
N MET A 645 1.47 29.86 3.20
CA MET A 645 2.31 30.93 3.77
C MET A 645 1.51 32.18 4.11
N GLY A 646 0.47 32.50 3.33
CA GLY A 646 -0.38 33.67 3.58
C GLY A 646 -1.28 33.52 4.82
N ARG A 647 -1.61 32.29 5.23
CA ARG A 647 -2.53 32.04 6.35
C ARG A 647 -1.84 31.51 7.62
N THR A 648 -0.62 30.99 7.52
CA THR A 648 0.09 30.40 8.65
C THR A 648 1.24 31.29 9.11
N PRO A 649 1.14 31.94 10.30
CA PRO A 649 2.21 32.80 10.83
C PRO A 649 3.55 32.04 10.94
N HIS A 650 4.64 32.72 10.61
CA HIS A 650 6.02 32.20 10.66
C HIS A 650 6.33 31.04 9.71
N PHE A 651 5.38 30.63 8.87
CA PHE A 651 5.65 29.63 7.84
C PHE A 651 6.21 30.34 6.60
N LYS A 652 7.39 29.91 6.18
CA LYS A 652 8.09 30.49 5.03
C LYS A 652 8.77 29.40 4.21
N VAL A 653 8.45 29.34 2.93
CA VAL A 653 9.02 28.43 1.94
C VAL A 653 9.68 29.24 0.83
N THR A 654 10.81 28.78 0.34
CA THR A 654 11.45 29.35 -0.84
C THR A 654 10.67 28.94 -2.09
N LEU A 655 10.17 29.91 -2.84
CA LEU A 655 9.50 29.67 -4.12
C LEU A 655 10.51 29.75 -5.27
N PRO A 656 10.36 28.93 -6.32
CA PRO A 656 11.20 29.02 -7.50
C PRO A 656 10.86 30.27 -8.31
N ASN A 657 11.88 30.91 -8.88
CA ASN A 657 11.69 31.86 -9.97
C ASN A 657 11.60 31.08 -11.28
N LEU A 658 10.53 31.31 -12.04
CA LEU A 658 10.35 30.66 -13.33
C LEU A 658 11.28 31.28 -14.35
N VAL A 659 11.92 30.43 -15.14
CA VAL A 659 12.78 30.83 -16.26
C VAL A 659 11.91 30.88 -17.51
N ASP A 660 12.16 31.87 -18.37
CA ASP A 660 11.53 31.94 -19.68
C ASP A 660 12.08 30.82 -20.57
N ASP A 661 11.21 29.95 -21.06
CA ASP A 661 11.59 28.81 -21.90
C ASP A 661 12.28 29.28 -23.19
N GLU A 662 11.89 30.42 -23.78
CA GLU A 662 12.54 30.97 -24.98
C GLU A 662 14.02 31.29 -24.75
N LEU A 663 14.42 31.68 -23.53
CA LEU A 663 15.83 31.91 -23.21
C LEU A 663 16.67 30.63 -23.25
N ILE A 664 16.06 29.54 -22.84
CA ILE A 664 16.73 28.24 -22.76
C ILE A 664 16.75 27.53 -24.12
N ASP A 665 15.63 27.55 -24.84
CA ASP A 665 15.47 26.89 -26.14
C ASP A 665 16.42 27.45 -27.22
N ASN A 666 16.89 28.69 -27.06
CA ASN A 666 17.85 29.34 -27.95
C ASN A 666 19.32 28.99 -27.64
N ILE A 667 19.59 28.18 -26.62
CA ILE A 667 20.97 27.77 -26.30
C ILE A 667 21.30 26.51 -27.11
N HIS A 668 22.38 26.59 -27.87
CA HIS A 668 22.96 25.46 -28.61
C HIS A 668 24.27 25.05 -27.92
N PHE A 669 24.33 23.79 -27.47
CA PHE A 669 25.50 23.18 -26.83
C PHE A 669 26.35 22.41 -27.85
#